data_5cece94ceef75ae38982fd38f0d0f492
#
_entry.id   5cece94ceef75ae38982fd38f0d0f492
#
_cell.length_a   1.000
_cell.length_b   1.000
_cell.length_c   1.000
_cell.angle_alpha   90.00
_cell.angle_beta   90.00
_cell.angle_gamma   90.00
#
_symmetry.space_group_name_H-M   'P 1'
#
loop_
_entity.id
_entity.type
_entity.pdbx_description
1 polymer ?
#
loop_
_entity_poly.entity_id
_entity_poly.type
_entity_poly.pdbx_seq_one_letter_code
_entity_poly.pdbx_strand_id
1 'polypeptide(L)'
;MTSSPDSATTSATHPAIRTDPATGAKLFATRAAKATERIAGKGYSAVSDEALKTLPPPPPGAKFDAEEQARYREFKESRRGAADYMAMEGEFARYLDDVYSAPPVEREALTDDCEVLVIGAGFGALLLWYKLRAAGFTDVRFCEKGGDVGGTWYWNRYPGIACDVEAYSYLPLLEEMGYFPSMKFASGFEILEYCQTMAERYGFYDRCLFHTTVERTEWDEAESRWTVHTDRGDAMRARFVVLANGILTTPKLARIDGMESFAGQSFHTSRWDYTVDLEGKRVGIIGTGATAVQVVPELAKIVRELYVFQRTPSTIDVRDQRATTPEEIAQWSREPGWALARRERLATISSGRTALQGNDDFLSGKVEAVKPKRRYERELTPEERIQAQLNTNFRIMEQIRARVDAVVKDPKTAAALKPYYPYGCKRPTFHDEFLPSFNLPHVTLVDTAPLGVKKITPAGVVHDGVEYPLDVLVYATGFEWMATGSFNMIVGRDGRTLREKWREGGVRTFLGLHSHGFPNLFIMSGPQGGGGQFNFTRGLEGHTDYVVWMLKTLRARGAATVDITRDAEEAYAAHCRDADILTRPLRDCLSYYNGDGNAEPGSLAYYGGPAKWHERRIAAQASLDPYVFEGTAERVAAAGE
;
A
#
# COMPACT_ATOMS: atom_id res chain seq x y z
N MET A 1 -6.26 -40.79 43.35
CA MET A 1 -5.53 -41.51 42.29
C MET A 1 -6.43 -41.58 41.08
N THR A 2 -6.26 -40.66 40.17
CA THR A 2 -6.56 -40.81 38.73
C THR A 2 -5.93 -39.59 38.06
N SER A 3 -4.90 -39.84 37.34
CA SER A 3 -4.10 -38.92 36.57
C SER A 3 -4.84 -38.41 35.37
N SER A 4 -4.89 -37.09 35.17
CA SER A 4 -5.22 -36.43 33.93
C SER A 4 -4.08 -36.58 32.93
N PRO A 5 -4.35 -36.78 31.63
CA PRO A 5 -3.32 -36.78 30.64
C PRO A 5 -2.95 -35.34 30.26
N ASP A 6 -1.66 -35.03 30.36
CA ASP A 6 -1.02 -33.86 29.80
C ASP A 6 -1.34 -33.76 28.30
N SER A 7 -2.02 -32.68 27.92
CA SER A 7 -2.08 -32.26 26.52
C SER A 7 -0.77 -31.56 26.17
N ALA A 8 0.18 -32.33 25.65
CA ALA A 8 1.35 -31.80 24.98
C ALA A 8 0.89 -31.08 23.71
N THR A 9 0.78 -29.78 23.77
CA THR A 9 0.73 -28.92 22.58
C THR A 9 2.06 -29.06 21.85
N THR A 10 2.09 -29.91 20.84
CA THR A 10 3.18 -29.95 19.89
C THR A 10 3.17 -28.62 19.12
N SER A 11 4.08 -27.73 19.50
CA SER A 11 4.53 -26.63 18.66
C SER A 11 4.91 -27.22 17.30
N ALA A 12 4.06 -26.99 16.29
CA ALA A 12 4.38 -27.34 14.93
C ALA A 12 5.58 -26.49 14.49
N THR A 13 6.76 -27.09 14.54
CA THR A 13 7.96 -26.50 13.95
C THR A 13 7.70 -26.34 12.46
N HIS A 14 7.64 -25.10 12.00
CA HIS A 14 7.53 -24.75 10.58
C HIS A 14 8.60 -25.51 9.80
N PRO A 15 8.23 -26.22 8.71
CA PRO A 15 9.20 -26.94 7.89
C PRO A 15 10.16 -25.94 7.23
N ALA A 16 11.40 -26.37 7.07
CA ALA A 16 12.51 -25.55 6.62
C ALA A 16 12.19 -24.77 5.34
N ILE A 17 12.12 -23.49 5.46
CA ILE A 17 12.06 -22.50 4.37
C ILE A 17 13.30 -22.73 3.48
N ARG A 18 13.15 -22.70 2.15
CA ARG A 18 14.26 -22.88 1.19
C ARG A 18 15.43 -21.91 1.42
N THR A 19 15.16 -20.75 1.96
CA THR A 19 16.09 -19.86 2.70
C THR A 19 15.20 -18.99 3.55
N ASP A 20 15.40 -18.95 4.88
CA ASP A 20 14.68 -17.99 5.71
C ASP A 20 14.88 -16.58 5.13
N PRO A 21 13.82 -15.90 4.66
CA PRO A 21 13.95 -14.57 4.04
C PRO A 21 14.62 -13.56 4.98
N ALA A 22 14.46 -13.70 6.30
CA ALA A 22 15.14 -12.87 7.29
C ALA A 22 16.65 -13.17 7.31
N THR A 23 17.05 -14.44 7.20
CA THR A 23 18.46 -14.84 7.08
C THR A 23 19.04 -14.39 5.75
N GLY A 24 18.32 -14.54 4.63
CA GLY A 24 18.72 -14.04 3.32
C GLY A 24 18.89 -12.52 3.32
N ALA A 25 17.96 -11.79 3.91
CA ALA A 25 18.05 -10.33 4.05
C ALA A 25 19.22 -9.89 4.94
N LYS A 26 19.48 -10.56 6.05
CA LYS A 26 20.65 -10.31 6.92
C LYS A 26 21.96 -10.56 6.18
N LEU A 27 22.04 -11.64 5.41
CA LEU A 27 23.20 -11.97 4.60
C LEU A 27 23.43 -10.91 3.51
N PHE A 28 22.36 -10.51 2.80
CA PHE A 28 22.40 -9.42 1.83
C PHE A 28 22.87 -8.11 2.48
N ALA A 29 22.29 -7.71 3.60
CA ALA A 29 22.67 -6.49 4.33
C ALA A 29 24.13 -6.55 4.79
N THR A 30 24.62 -7.71 5.23
CA THR A 30 26.03 -7.89 5.62
C THR A 30 26.96 -7.73 4.41
N ARG A 31 26.60 -8.30 3.25
CA ARG A 31 27.35 -8.14 1.99
C ARG A 31 27.32 -6.69 1.52
N ALA A 32 26.14 -6.04 1.56
CA ALA A 32 25.99 -4.63 1.20
C ALA A 32 26.83 -3.71 2.11
N ALA A 33 26.86 -3.94 3.42
CA ALA A 33 27.70 -3.17 4.35
C ALA A 33 29.19 -3.31 4.04
N LYS A 34 29.69 -4.53 3.83
CA LYS A 34 31.09 -4.77 3.41
C LYS A 34 31.42 -4.14 2.05
N ALA A 35 30.47 -4.12 1.14
CA ALA A 35 30.65 -3.49 -0.16
C ALA A 35 30.63 -1.96 -0.05
N THR A 36 29.86 -1.38 0.87
CA THR A 36 29.84 0.07 1.13
C THR A 36 31.23 0.58 1.52
N GLU A 37 31.98 -0.16 2.30
CA GLU A 37 33.38 0.18 2.62
C GLU A 37 34.28 0.21 1.37
N ARG A 38 34.02 -0.67 0.38
CA ARG A 38 34.74 -0.71 -0.89
C ARG A 38 34.32 0.39 -1.87
N ILE A 39 33.07 0.88 -1.78
CA ILE A 39 32.53 1.94 -2.63
C ILE A 39 32.72 3.32 -1.97
N ALA A 40 32.97 3.37 -0.67
CA ALA A 40 33.30 4.59 0.05
C ALA A 40 34.50 5.27 -0.64
N GLY A 41 34.29 6.46 -1.18
CA GLY A 41 35.28 7.17 -1.99
C GLY A 41 35.05 7.13 -3.52
N LYS A 42 34.13 6.32 -4.06
CA LYS A 42 33.93 6.17 -5.51
C LYS A 42 32.71 6.85 -6.13
N GLY A 43 31.84 7.49 -5.35
CA GLY A 43 30.65 8.14 -5.94
C GLY A 43 29.70 8.74 -4.92
N TYR A 44 29.44 8.07 -3.80
CA TYR A 44 28.60 8.59 -2.72
C TYR A 44 29.24 9.78 -2.00
N SER A 45 30.55 9.74 -1.78
CA SER A 45 31.30 10.76 -1.03
C SER A 45 31.52 12.08 -1.75
N ALA A 46 31.06 12.21 -2.99
CA ALA A 46 31.25 13.44 -3.77
C ALA A 46 30.00 14.35 -3.77
N VAL A 47 28.96 13.97 -3.06
CA VAL A 47 27.77 14.79 -2.84
C VAL A 47 27.79 15.27 -1.39
N SER A 48 27.62 16.58 -1.16
CA SER A 48 27.64 17.12 0.20
C SER A 48 26.42 16.62 0.99
N ASP A 49 26.62 16.42 2.29
CA ASP A 49 25.53 16.06 3.22
C ASP A 49 24.35 17.03 3.13
N GLU A 50 24.62 18.32 2.88
CA GLU A 50 23.60 19.33 2.69
C GLU A 50 22.75 19.04 1.44
N ALA A 51 23.35 18.72 0.30
CA ALA A 51 22.62 18.39 -0.93
C ALA A 51 21.80 17.09 -0.80
N LEU A 52 22.25 16.13 0.03
CA LEU A 52 21.52 14.90 0.31
C LEU A 52 20.30 15.13 1.22
N LYS A 53 20.44 16.01 2.21
CA LYS A 53 19.46 16.18 3.32
C LYS A 53 18.55 17.40 3.17
N THR A 54 18.77 18.26 2.18
CA THR A 54 17.96 19.46 1.97
C THR A 54 17.37 19.50 0.57
N LEU A 55 16.23 20.19 0.46
CA LEU A 55 15.71 20.60 -0.84
C LEU A 55 16.21 22.01 -1.15
N PRO A 56 16.81 22.23 -2.33
CA PRO A 56 17.12 23.58 -2.79
C PRO A 56 15.86 24.46 -2.83
N PRO A 57 15.99 25.79 -2.64
CA PRO A 57 14.86 26.67 -2.83
C PRO A 57 14.36 26.60 -4.28
N PRO A 58 13.04 26.83 -4.51
CA PRO A 58 12.53 26.91 -5.88
C PRO A 58 13.12 28.14 -6.58
N PRO A 59 13.27 28.11 -7.92
CA PRO A 59 13.70 29.28 -8.68
C PRO A 59 12.88 30.52 -8.36
N PRO A 60 13.48 31.71 -8.26
CA PRO A 60 12.74 32.94 -8.03
C PRO A 60 11.66 33.15 -9.10
N GLY A 61 10.45 33.46 -8.68
CA GLY A 61 9.34 33.71 -9.60
C GLY A 61 8.69 32.48 -10.22
N ALA A 62 9.08 31.25 -9.83
CA ALA A 62 8.49 30.01 -10.33
C ALA A 62 6.96 30.01 -10.19
N LYS A 63 6.26 29.89 -11.32
CA LYS A 63 4.79 29.83 -11.43
C LYS A 63 4.40 28.75 -12.44
N PHE A 64 3.27 28.10 -12.19
CA PHE A 64 2.67 27.16 -13.11
C PHE A 64 1.85 27.93 -14.16
N ASP A 65 2.54 28.55 -15.08
CA ASP A 65 1.98 29.35 -16.18
C ASP A 65 1.59 28.48 -17.39
N ALA A 66 1.20 29.10 -18.48
CA ALA A 66 0.70 28.41 -19.67
C ALA A 66 1.78 27.54 -20.35
N GLU A 67 3.07 27.96 -20.31
CA GLU A 67 4.18 27.22 -20.88
C GLU A 67 4.46 25.93 -20.06
N GLU A 68 4.54 26.04 -18.76
CA GLU A 68 4.73 24.89 -17.86
C GLU A 68 3.52 23.94 -17.89
N GLN A 69 2.30 24.46 -18.01
CA GLN A 69 1.11 23.63 -18.21
C GLN A 69 1.17 22.87 -19.54
N ALA A 70 1.66 23.48 -20.60
CA ALA A 70 1.85 22.82 -21.91
C ALA A 70 2.91 21.71 -21.80
N ARG A 71 4.02 21.95 -21.11
CA ARG A 71 5.07 20.96 -20.86
C ARG A 71 4.60 19.74 -20.08
N TYR A 72 3.79 19.95 -19.04
CA TYR A 72 3.20 18.85 -18.26
C TYR A 72 2.19 18.05 -19.11
N ARG A 73 1.42 18.72 -19.94
CA ARG A 73 0.50 18.04 -20.89
C ARG A 73 1.27 17.20 -21.91
N GLU A 74 2.30 17.73 -22.53
CA GLU A 74 3.15 17.00 -23.48
C GLU A 74 3.77 15.77 -22.82
N PHE A 75 4.33 15.93 -21.62
CA PHE A 75 4.89 14.83 -20.83
C PHE A 75 3.87 13.73 -20.54
N LYS A 76 2.64 14.10 -20.22
CA LYS A 76 1.53 13.18 -20.00
C LYS A 76 1.10 12.50 -21.29
N GLU A 77 0.81 13.27 -22.35
CA GLU A 77 0.24 12.73 -23.60
C GLU A 77 1.25 11.82 -24.34
N SER A 78 2.55 12.13 -24.31
CA SER A 78 3.57 11.25 -24.90
C SER A 78 3.60 9.84 -24.31
N ARG A 79 3.13 9.67 -23.07
CA ARG A 79 3.09 8.39 -22.34
C ARG A 79 1.71 7.72 -22.33
N ARG A 80 0.72 8.31 -22.99
CA ARG A 80 -0.64 7.74 -23.07
C ARG A 80 -0.60 6.40 -23.82
N GLY A 81 -1.25 5.38 -23.28
CA GLY A 81 -1.27 4.03 -23.84
C GLY A 81 0.03 3.22 -23.67
N ALA A 82 1.04 3.78 -22.98
CA ALA A 82 2.27 3.05 -22.71
C ALA A 82 2.14 1.98 -21.60
N ALA A 83 1.06 2.03 -20.82
CA ALA A 83 0.75 1.06 -19.78
C ALA A 83 0.05 -0.15 -20.42
N ASP A 84 0.81 -1.19 -20.68
CA ASP A 84 0.32 -2.49 -21.16
C ASP A 84 0.76 -3.57 -20.19
N TYR A 85 -0.20 -4.33 -19.67
CA TYR A 85 0.02 -5.34 -18.66
C TYR A 85 -0.55 -6.66 -19.12
N MET A 86 0.13 -7.74 -18.77
CA MET A 86 -0.31 -9.10 -19.08
C MET A 86 -0.92 -9.79 -17.86
N ALA A 87 -1.81 -10.74 -18.10
CA ALA A 87 -2.25 -11.68 -17.09
C ALA A 87 -1.07 -12.57 -16.66
N MET A 88 -0.99 -12.87 -15.37
CA MET A 88 0.02 -13.80 -14.84
C MET A 88 -0.53 -15.22 -14.88
N GLU A 89 -0.48 -15.82 -16.06
CA GLU A 89 -0.96 -17.16 -16.38
C GLU A 89 0.17 -17.99 -17.02
N GLY A 90 -0.01 -19.30 -17.13
CA GLY A 90 1.00 -20.18 -17.70
C GLY A 90 2.33 -20.10 -16.96
N GLU A 91 3.42 -19.88 -17.66
CA GLU A 91 4.76 -19.77 -17.06
C GLU A 91 4.94 -18.52 -16.16
N PHE A 92 4.13 -17.49 -16.35
CA PHE A 92 4.16 -16.28 -15.54
C PHE A 92 3.36 -16.39 -14.23
N ALA A 93 2.60 -17.48 -14.03
CA ALA A 93 1.88 -17.73 -12.78
C ALA A 93 2.83 -17.82 -11.57
N ARG A 94 4.09 -18.23 -11.78
CA ARG A 94 5.14 -18.28 -10.75
C ARG A 94 5.36 -16.95 -10.01
N TYR A 95 5.02 -15.81 -10.61
CA TYR A 95 5.13 -14.50 -9.97
C TYR A 95 4.01 -14.24 -8.95
N LEU A 96 3.04 -15.17 -8.83
CA LEU A 96 1.98 -15.14 -7.81
C LEU A 96 2.27 -16.09 -6.64
N ASP A 97 3.20 -17.05 -6.82
CA ASP A 97 3.52 -18.07 -5.82
C ASP A 97 4.01 -17.45 -4.50
N ASP A 98 3.71 -18.11 -3.41
CA ASP A 98 4.32 -17.80 -2.12
C ASP A 98 5.72 -18.41 -2.03
N VAL A 99 6.73 -17.56 -2.21
CA VAL A 99 8.15 -17.96 -2.16
C VAL A 99 8.73 -17.86 -0.74
N TYR A 100 7.92 -17.46 0.25
CA TYR A 100 8.37 -17.14 1.59
C TYR A 100 7.98 -18.17 2.64
N SER A 101 7.10 -19.08 2.31
CA SER A 101 6.65 -20.12 3.23
C SER A 101 6.80 -21.52 2.61
N ALA A 102 6.80 -22.52 3.48
CA ALA A 102 6.70 -23.90 3.05
C ALA A 102 5.34 -24.16 2.35
N PRO A 103 5.26 -25.16 1.47
CA PRO A 103 3.98 -25.58 0.91
C PRO A 103 2.94 -25.83 2.00
N PRO A 104 1.65 -25.56 1.71
CA PRO A 104 0.59 -25.75 2.68
C PRO A 104 0.47 -27.22 3.13
N VAL A 105 0.23 -27.43 4.41
CA VAL A 105 -0.09 -28.74 4.96
C VAL A 105 -1.48 -29.16 4.48
N GLU A 106 -1.64 -30.40 4.05
CA GLU A 106 -2.95 -30.94 3.72
C GLU A 106 -3.85 -31.00 4.95
N ARG A 107 -5.10 -30.63 4.78
CA ARG A 107 -6.14 -30.72 5.78
C ARG A 107 -7.49 -31.05 5.14
N GLU A 108 -8.42 -31.53 5.92
CA GLU A 108 -9.80 -31.70 5.47
C GLU A 108 -10.48 -30.33 5.24
N ALA A 109 -11.46 -30.34 4.35
CA ALA A 109 -12.29 -29.18 4.06
C ALA A 109 -13.17 -28.81 5.26
N LEU A 110 -13.30 -27.52 5.53
CA LEU A 110 -14.10 -26.98 6.62
C LEU A 110 -15.49 -26.57 6.13
N THR A 111 -16.51 -26.94 6.91
CA THR A 111 -17.92 -26.62 6.61
C THR A 111 -18.65 -26.00 7.82
N ASP A 112 -17.90 -25.55 8.81
CA ASP A 112 -18.39 -24.99 10.05
C ASP A 112 -18.89 -23.54 9.90
N ASP A 113 -19.57 -23.08 10.95
CA ASP A 113 -20.12 -21.73 11.04
C ASP A 113 -19.20 -20.83 11.88
N CYS A 114 -19.23 -19.53 11.58
CA CYS A 114 -18.66 -18.50 12.45
C CYS A 114 -19.51 -17.22 12.44
N GLU A 115 -19.38 -16.38 13.48
CA GLU A 115 -20.07 -15.09 13.48
C GLU A 115 -19.45 -14.13 12.46
N VAL A 116 -18.12 -14.02 12.43
CA VAL A 116 -17.39 -13.10 11.54
C VAL A 116 -16.28 -13.84 10.78
N LEU A 117 -16.29 -13.77 9.47
CA LEU A 117 -15.18 -14.22 8.63
C LEU A 117 -14.49 -13.01 8.01
N VAL A 118 -13.15 -12.97 8.17
CA VAL A 118 -12.31 -11.86 7.70
C VAL A 118 -11.34 -12.39 6.63
N ILE A 119 -11.29 -11.73 5.49
CA ILE A 119 -10.42 -12.10 4.36
C ILE A 119 -9.16 -11.23 4.39
N GLY A 120 -8.02 -11.85 4.70
CA GLY A 120 -6.71 -11.23 4.85
C GLY A 120 -6.17 -11.24 6.27
N ALA A 121 -4.82 -11.21 6.43
CA ALA A 121 -4.12 -11.18 7.70
C ALA A 121 -3.07 -10.05 7.79
N GLY A 122 -3.30 -8.92 7.11
CA GLY A 122 -2.50 -7.71 7.26
C GLY A 122 -2.91 -6.86 8.47
N PHE A 123 -2.38 -5.65 8.59
CA PHE A 123 -2.71 -4.72 9.69
C PHE A 123 -4.22 -4.50 9.88
N GLY A 124 -5.00 -4.51 8.78
CA GLY A 124 -6.46 -4.36 8.88
C GLY A 124 -7.11 -5.47 9.71
N ALA A 125 -6.73 -6.70 9.45
CA ALA A 125 -7.23 -7.87 10.16
C ALA A 125 -6.72 -7.92 11.61
N LEU A 126 -5.44 -7.65 11.84
CA LEU A 126 -4.84 -7.62 13.19
C LEU A 126 -5.50 -6.56 14.10
N LEU A 127 -5.70 -5.34 13.57
CA LEU A 127 -6.43 -4.27 14.27
C LEU A 127 -7.90 -4.63 14.52
N LEU A 128 -8.55 -5.21 13.52
CA LEU A 128 -9.94 -5.63 13.67
C LEU A 128 -10.08 -6.70 14.75
N TRP A 129 -9.20 -7.69 14.77
CA TRP A 129 -9.19 -8.72 15.80
C TRP A 129 -9.00 -8.15 17.20
N TYR A 130 -7.99 -7.27 17.36
CA TYR A 130 -7.77 -6.59 18.63
C TYR A 130 -9.05 -5.92 19.16
N LYS A 131 -9.75 -5.18 18.31
CA LYS A 131 -10.97 -4.46 18.68
C LYS A 131 -12.20 -5.35 18.84
N LEU A 132 -12.39 -6.36 17.99
CA LEU A 132 -13.47 -7.33 18.10
C LEU A 132 -13.39 -8.11 19.41
N ARG A 133 -12.21 -8.62 19.73
CA ARG A 133 -11.96 -9.33 20.99
C ARG A 133 -12.26 -8.44 22.20
N ALA A 134 -11.81 -7.20 22.21
CA ALA A 134 -12.10 -6.24 23.27
C ALA A 134 -13.59 -5.90 23.39
N ALA A 135 -14.35 -6.05 22.30
CA ALA A 135 -15.80 -5.83 22.23
C ALA A 135 -16.63 -7.09 22.54
N GLY A 136 -15.98 -8.24 22.84
CA GLY A 136 -16.65 -9.51 23.15
C GLY A 136 -17.13 -10.29 21.92
N PHE A 137 -16.56 -10.04 20.73
CA PHE A 137 -16.74 -10.85 19.53
C PHE A 137 -15.55 -11.82 19.42
N THR A 138 -15.77 -13.08 19.76
CA THR A 138 -14.70 -14.09 19.82
C THR A 138 -14.85 -15.20 18.79
N ASP A 139 -16.05 -15.37 18.23
CA ASP A 139 -16.30 -16.30 17.13
C ASP A 139 -15.93 -15.62 15.80
N VAL A 140 -14.63 -15.57 15.52
CA VAL A 140 -14.04 -14.90 14.37
C VAL A 140 -13.04 -15.83 13.71
N ARG A 141 -13.12 -15.93 12.38
CA ARG A 141 -12.17 -16.67 11.55
C ARG A 141 -11.52 -15.76 10.52
N PHE A 142 -10.25 -16.00 10.24
CA PHE A 142 -9.49 -15.29 9.21
C PHE A 142 -9.02 -16.27 8.14
N CYS A 143 -9.04 -15.83 6.87
CA CYS A 143 -8.46 -16.57 5.75
C CYS A 143 -7.36 -15.72 5.12
N GLU A 144 -6.15 -16.26 5.04
CA GLU A 144 -4.99 -15.61 4.42
C GLU A 144 -4.36 -16.54 3.38
N LYS A 145 -4.14 -16.02 2.16
CA LYS A 145 -3.50 -16.77 1.07
C LYS A 145 -2.02 -17.01 1.29
N GLY A 146 -1.34 -16.16 2.06
CA GLY A 146 0.06 -16.31 2.42
C GLY A 146 0.26 -17.25 3.60
N GLY A 147 1.51 -17.64 3.83
CA GLY A 147 1.89 -18.53 4.92
C GLY A 147 1.98 -17.86 6.30
N ASP A 148 1.84 -16.53 6.39
CA ASP A 148 1.94 -15.80 7.66
C ASP A 148 1.20 -14.47 7.59
N VAL A 149 1.08 -13.81 8.75
CA VAL A 149 0.54 -12.46 8.90
C VAL A 149 1.45 -11.39 8.28
N GLY A 150 0.92 -10.16 8.16
CA GLY A 150 1.71 -8.98 7.75
C GLY A 150 1.25 -8.35 6.44
N GLY A 151 0.48 -9.09 5.59
CA GLY A 151 -0.07 -8.55 4.36
C GLY A 151 1.00 -7.94 3.45
N THR A 152 0.96 -6.62 3.22
CA THR A 152 1.96 -5.92 2.41
C THR A 152 3.40 -6.20 2.84
N TRP A 153 3.66 -6.32 4.15
CA TRP A 153 5.00 -6.54 4.71
C TRP A 153 5.42 -8.00 4.66
N TYR A 154 4.47 -8.92 4.58
CA TYR A 154 4.72 -10.31 4.26
C TYR A 154 5.14 -10.51 2.80
N TRP A 155 4.42 -9.90 1.86
CA TRP A 155 4.64 -10.08 0.44
C TRP A 155 5.80 -9.26 -0.12
N ASN A 156 6.17 -8.15 0.50
CA ASN A 156 7.25 -7.28 0.03
C ASN A 156 8.44 -7.37 0.98
N ARG A 157 9.46 -8.11 0.56
CA ARG A 157 10.68 -8.36 1.35
C ARG A 157 11.95 -8.02 0.58
N TYR A 158 11.86 -7.12 -0.40
CA TYR A 158 13.02 -6.71 -1.18
C TYR A 158 14.02 -5.90 -0.32
N PRO A 159 15.33 -5.89 -0.70
CA PRO A 159 16.33 -5.11 0.02
C PRO A 159 16.01 -3.61 0.07
N GLY A 160 16.23 -3.00 1.21
CA GLY A 160 15.97 -1.57 1.40
C GLY A 160 14.50 -1.22 1.66
N ILE A 161 13.59 -2.20 1.68
CA ILE A 161 12.17 -1.96 1.98
C ILE A 161 11.99 -1.28 3.33
N ALA A 162 11.23 -0.19 3.33
CA ALA A 162 10.85 0.52 4.54
C ALA A 162 9.57 1.33 4.31
N CYS A 163 8.90 1.71 5.39
CA CYS A 163 7.77 2.62 5.31
C CYS A 163 8.23 4.06 5.01
N ASP A 164 7.47 4.78 4.17
CA ASP A 164 7.70 6.21 3.88
C ASP A 164 6.90 7.13 4.83
N VAL A 165 6.16 6.55 5.76
CA VAL A 165 5.52 7.24 6.89
C VAL A 165 6.34 6.96 8.13
N GLU A 166 6.54 7.96 8.99
CA GLU A 166 7.28 7.73 10.22
C GLU A 166 6.65 6.61 11.05
N ALA A 167 7.48 5.72 11.57
CA ALA A 167 7.05 4.51 12.27
C ALA A 167 6.22 4.82 13.53
N TYR A 168 6.49 5.94 14.19
CA TYR A 168 5.80 6.40 15.40
C TYR A 168 4.33 6.72 15.18
N SER A 169 3.92 6.96 13.94
CA SER A 169 2.51 7.19 13.57
C SER A 169 1.95 6.10 12.67
N TYR A 170 2.82 5.34 11.97
CA TYR A 170 2.40 4.27 11.07
C TYR A 170 2.05 3.00 11.81
N LEU A 171 2.88 2.56 12.78
CA LEU A 171 2.62 1.34 13.54
C LEU A 171 1.46 1.57 14.51
N PRO A 172 0.40 0.76 14.43
CA PRO A 172 -0.73 0.89 15.35
C PRO A 172 -0.43 0.24 16.70
N LEU A 173 -1.12 0.64 17.76
CA LEU A 173 -1.07 0.04 19.09
C LEU A 173 0.33 0.04 19.73
N LEU A 174 1.16 1.05 19.48
CA LEU A 174 2.53 1.13 20.01
C LEU A 174 2.57 1.07 21.55
N GLU A 175 1.66 1.79 22.20
CA GLU A 175 1.59 1.84 23.66
C GLU A 175 1.06 0.53 24.25
N GLU A 176 0.01 -0.03 23.64
CA GLU A 176 -0.57 -1.32 24.02
C GLU A 176 0.43 -2.47 23.84
N MET A 177 1.29 -2.36 22.84
CA MET A 177 2.37 -3.31 22.60
C MET A 177 3.61 -3.04 23.47
N GLY A 178 3.75 -1.85 24.04
CA GLY A 178 4.95 -1.42 24.74
C GLY A 178 6.16 -1.34 23.80
N TYR A 179 5.94 -0.94 22.56
CA TYR A 179 6.94 -1.01 21.50
C TYR A 179 7.40 0.38 21.04
N PHE A 180 8.69 0.53 20.84
CA PHE A 180 9.30 1.72 20.24
C PHE A 180 10.05 1.32 18.97
N PRO A 181 9.68 1.85 17.80
CA PRO A 181 10.36 1.55 16.56
C PRO A 181 11.85 1.92 16.61
N SER A 182 12.70 1.08 16.02
CA SER A 182 14.15 1.29 16.02
C SER A 182 14.61 2.51 15.23
N MET A 183 13.85 2.83 14.19
CA MET A 183 14.14 3.90 13.23
C MET A 183 12.93 4.78 13.01
N LYS A 184 13.15 6.05 12.63
CA LYS A 184 12.09 6.97 12.21
C LYS A 184 11.20 6.38 11.11
N PHE A 185 11.80 5.75 10.11
CA PHE A 185 11.13 4.99 9.07
C PHE A 185 11.51 3.52 9.22
N ALA A 186 10.66 2.75 9.87
CA ALA A 186 10.92 1.34 10.16
C ALA A 186 11.10 0.53 8.87
N SER A 187 12.02 -0.42 8.90
CA SER A 187 12.22 -1.37 7.81
C SER A 187 11.01 -2.28 7.64
N GLY A 188 10.80 -2.82 6.44
CA GLY A 188 9.72 -3.77 6.20
C GLY A 188 9.84 -5.03 7.05
N PHE A 189 11.06 -5.45 7.37
CA PHE A 189 11.32 -6.61 8.24
C PHE A 189 10.93 -6.31 9.70
N GLU A 190 11.27 -5.14 10.23
CA GLU A 190 10.84 -4.70 11.56
C GLU A 190 9.30 -4.61 11.65
N ILE A 191 8.66 -4.10 10.60
CA ILE A 191 7.19 -4.01 10.55
C ILE A 191 6.55 -5.40 10.48
N LEU A 192 7.13 -6.34 9.73
CA LEU A 192 6.65 -7.73 9.69
C LEU A 192 6.78 -8.40 11.05
N GLU A 193 7.93 -8.29 11.70
CA GLU A 193 8.16 -8.81 13.05
C GLU A 193 7.16 -8.20 14.05
N TYR A 194 6.87 -6.92 13.92
CA TYR A 194 5.84 -6.27 14.72
C TYR A 194 4.44 -6.85 14.48
N CYS A 195 4.06 -7.15 13.22
CA CYS A 195 2.80 -7.83 12.92
C CYS A 195 2.74 -9.23 13.54
N GLN A 196 3.82 -10.01 13.47
CA GLN A 196 3.94 -11.33 14.06
C GLN A 196 3.79 -11.27 15.58
N THR A 197 4.50 -10.34 16.22
CA THR A 197 4.39 -10.11 17.68
C THR A 197 2.97 -9.72 18.09
N MET A 198 2.28 -8.89 17.29
CA MET A 198 0.86 -8.58 17.54
C MET A 198 -0.01 -9.84 17.43
N ALA A 199 0.21 -10.65 16.39
CA ALA A 199 -0.55 -11.87 16.16
C ALA A 199 -0.39 -12.87 17.30
N GLU A 200 0.83 -13.09 17.78
CA GLU A 200 1.14 -13.94 18.92
C GLU A 200 0.48 -13.41 20.20
N ARG A 201 0.72 -12.14 20.53
CA ARG A 201 0.25 -11.52 21.76
C ARG A 201 -1.27 -11.56 21.91
N TYR A 202 -1.99 -11.42 20.81
CA TYR A 202 -3.45 -11.38 20.84
C TYR A 202 -4.12 -12.70 20.43
N GLY A 203 -3.36 -13.79 20.20
CA GLY A 203 -3.89 -15.11 19.85
C GLY A 203 -4.55 -15.13 18.46
N PHE A 204 -3.98 -14.42 17.48
CA PHE A 204 -4.51 -14.35 16.12
C PHE A 204 -4.29 -15.66 15.36
N TYR A 205 -3.15 -16.31 15.57
CA TYR A 205 -2.77 -17.53 14.85
C TYR A 205 -3.79 -18.66 15.01
N ASP A 206 -4.39 -18.80 16.18
CA ASP A 206 -5.43 -19.81 16.46
C ASP A 206 -6.73 -19.56 15.70
N ARG A 207 -6.87 -18.41 15.06
CA ARG A 207 -8.08 -17.97 14.34
C ARG A 207 -7.90 -17.84 12.84
N CYS A 208 -6.66 -18.01 12.35
CA CYS A 208 -6.32 -17.77 10.97
C CYS A 208 -6.01 -19.07 10.20
N LEU A 209 -6.69 -19.24 9.10
CA LEU A 209 -6.40 -20.26 8.11
C LEU A 209 -5.41 -19.67 7.09
N PHE A 210 -4.14 -20.01 7.26
CA PHE A 210 -3.08 -19.64 6.31
C PHE A 210 -3.10 -20.53 5.08
N HIS A 211 -2.45 -20.11 3.98
CA HIS A 211 -2.45 -20.80 2.69
C HIS A 211 -3.88 -21.14 2.23
N THR A 212 -4.81 -20.22 2.48
CA THR A 212 -6.23 -20.42 2.21
C THR A 212 -6.75 -19.23 1.44
N THR A 213 -6.92 -19.40 0.13
CA THR A 213 -7.44 -18.37 -0.77
C THR A 213 -8.95 -18.47 -0.84
N VAL A 214 -9.64 -17.40 -0.51
CA VAL A 214 -11.09 -17.32 -0.74
C VAL A 214 -11.34 -17.09 -2.23
N GLU A 215 -12.08 -17.99 -2.86
CA GLU A 215 -12.39 -17.97 -4.28
C GLU A 215 -13.80 -17.42 -4.57
N ARG A 216 -14.75 -17.69 -3.68
CA ARG A 216 -16.13 -17.26 -3.85
C ARG A 216 -16.81 -17.04 -2.50
N THR A 217 -17.65 -16.04 -2.42
CA THR A 217 -18.46 -15.71 -1.25
C THR A 217 -19.86 -15.34 -1.72
N GLU A 218 -20.88 -16.06 -1.28
CA GLU A 218 -22.25 -15.94 -1.75
C GLU A 218 -23.20 -15.66 -0.61
N TRP A 219 -24.10 -14.68 -0.79
CA TRP A 219 -25.14 -14.39 0.15
C TRP A 219 -26.31 -15.37 0.02
N ASP A 220 -26.68 -15.97 1.13
CA ASP A 220 -27.90 -16.78 1.28
C ASP A 220 -28.97 -15.95 1.98
N GLU A 221 -30.02 -15.60 1.24
CA GLU A 221 -31.10 -14.76 1.75
C GLU A 221 -31.96 -15.51 2.78
N ALA A 222 -32.15 -16.84 2.62
CA ALA A 222 -32.97 -17.64 3.51
C ALA A 222 -32.33 -17.80 4.89
N GLU A 223 -31.01 -18.01 4.91
CA GLU A 223 -30.22 -18.21 6.12
C GLU A 223 -29.67 -16.88 6.68
N SER A 224 -29.78 -15.77 5.94
CA SER A 224 -29.17 -14.48 6.27
C SER A 224 -27.68 -14.61 6.60
N ARG A 225 -26.96 -15.38 5.79
CA ARG A 225 -25.54 -15.71 5.95
C ARG A 225 -24.79 -15.69 4.63
N TRP A 226 -23.50 -15.57 4.73
CA TRP A 226 -22.56 -15.77 3.64
C TRP A 226 -22.05 -17.21 3.66
N THR A 227 -21.95 -17.84 2.48
CA THR A 227 -21.17 -19.07 2.27
C THR A 227 -19.85 -18.70 1.61
N VAL A 228 -18.74 -19.09 2.23
CA VAL A 228 -17.38 -18.73 1.80
C VAL A 228 -16.66 -19.98 1.35
N HIS A 229 -16.32 -20.02 0.06
CA HIS A 229 -15.58 -21.12 -0.59
C HIS A 229 -14.12 -20.75 -0.76
N THR A 230 -13.22 -21.73 -0.55
CA THR A 230 -11.77 -21.54 -0.65
C THR A 230 -11.13 -22.55 -1.60
N ASP A 231 -9.90 -22.29 -2.01
CA ASP A 231 -9.03 -23.20 -2.78
C ASP A 231 -8.69 -24.50 -2.03
N ARG A 232 -9.09 -24.60 -0.74
CA ARG A 232 -8.92 -25.81 0.09
C ARG A 232 -10.20 -26.67 0.14
N GLY A 233 -11.20 -26.36 -0.68
CA GLY A 233 -12.48 -27.04 -0.74
C GLY A 233 -13.43 -26.69 0.42
N ASP A 234 -13.13 -25.68 1.23
CA ASP A 234 -13.98 -25.21 2.31
C ASP A 234 -15.30 -24.62 1.79
N ALA A 235 -16.37 -24.77 2.59
CA ALA A 235 -17.65 -24.10 2.42
C ALA A 235 -18.14 -23.63 3.80
N MET A 236 -17.48 -22.62 4.34
CA MET A 236 -17.76 -22.08 5.68
C MET A 236 -18.92 -21.08 5.62
N ARG A 237 -19.75 -21.05 6.64
CA ARG A 237 -20.85 -20.09 6.74
C ARG A 237 -20.51 -18.99 7.75
N ALA A 238 -20.73 -17.74 7.36
CA ALA A 238 -20.47 -16.59 8.21
C ALA A 238 -21.67 -15.63 8.22
N ARG A 239 -22.01 -15.08 9.39
CA ARG A 239 -23.01 -14.03 9.47
C ARG A 239 -22.50 -12.72 8.87
N PHE A 240 -21.24 -12.40 9.12
CA PHE A 240 -20.58 -11.20 8.63
C PHE A 240 -19.30 -11.57 7.85
N VAL A 241 -19.09 -10.90 6.72
CA VAL A 241 -17.84 -10.99 5.97
C VAL A 241 -17.17 -9.64 5.93
N VAL A 242 -15.87 -9.62 6.24
CA VAL A 242 -15.03 -8.41 6.21
C VAL A 242 -13.89 -8.60 5.22
N LEU A 243 -13.82 -7.75 4.19
CA LEU A 243 -12.71 -7.71 3.26
C LEU A 243 -11.59 -6.87 3.88
N ALA A 244 -10.53 -7.52 4.36
CA ALA A 244 -9.33 -6.88 4.90
C ALA A 244 -8.09 -7.21 4.03
N ASN A 245 -8.31 -7.56 2.77
CA ASN A 245 -7.32 -8.03 1.80
C ASN A 245 -6.37 -6.95 1.26
N GLY A 246 -6.55 -5.68 1.65
CA GLY A 246 -5.70 -4.57 1.22
C GLY A 246 -5.95 -4.12 -0.23
N ILE A 247 -5.11 -3.20 -0.72
CA ILE A 247 -5.27 -2.53 -2.02
C ILE A 247 -4.12 -2.79 -3.01
N LEU A 248 -3.03 -3.43 -2.56
CA LEU A 248 -1.84 -3.76 -3.36
C LEU A 248 -1.52 -5.25 -3.20
N THR A 249 -2.42 -6.11 -3.67
CA THR A 249 -2.34 -7.56 -3.46
C THR A 249 -1.89 -8.32 -4.70
N THR A 250 -2.25 -7.83 -5.88
CA THR A 250 -1.91 -8.46 -7.16
C THR A 250 -0.78 -7.68 -7.83
N PRO A 251 0.42 -8.27 -7.99
CA PRO A 251 1.50 -7.64 -8.74
C PRO A 251 1.09 -7.43 -10.20
N LYS A 252 1.68 -6.44 -10.86
CA LYS A 252 1.54 -6.18 -12.29
C LYS A 252 2.80 -6.59 -13.03
N LEU A 253 2.63 -7.28 -14.14
CA LEU A 253 3.72 -7.60 -15.04
C LEU A 253 3.51 -6.84 -16.36
N ALA A 254 4.48 -5.99 -16.73
CA ALA A 254 4.43 -5.31 -18.01
C ALA A 254 4.54 -6.32 -19.15
N ARG A 255 3.73 -6.13 -20.22
CA ARG A 255 3.84 -6.93 -21.42
C ARG A 255 5.06 -6.47 -22.24
N ILE A 256 6.04 -7.34 -22.35
CA ILE A 256 7.28 -7.08 -23.10
C ILE A 256 7.55 -8.28 -23.99
N ASP A 257 7.77 -8.06 -25.27
CA ASP A 257 7.99 -9.12 -26.24
C ASP A 257 9.25 -9.94 -25.86
N GLY A 258 9.14 -11.26 -25.88
CA GLY A 258 10.24 -12.18 -25.62
C GLY A 258 10.58 -12.42 -24.15
N MET A 259 9.73 -12.01 -23.20
CA MET A 259 9.97 -12.24 -21.76
C MET A 259 10.22 -13.70 -21.43
N GLU A 260 9.51 -14.61 -22.09
CA GLU A 260 9.61 -16.07 -21.94
C GLU A 260 10.95 -16.63 -22.40
N SER A 261 11.66 -15.90 -23.26
CA SER A 261 12.94 -16.33 -23.82
C SER A 261 14.14 -16.04 -22.93
N PHE A 262 13.98 -15.21 -21.90
CA PHE A 262 15.11 -14.77 -21.06
C PHE A 262 15.78 -15.97 -20.36
N ALA A 263 17.07 -16.19 -20.65
CA ALA A 263 17.82 -17.33 -20.14
C ALA A 263 18.31 -17.16 -18.69
N GLY A 264 18.33 -15.92 -18.17
CA GLY A 264 18.72 -15.59 -16.81
C GLY A 264 17.57 -15.80 -15.81
N GLN A 265 17.85 -15.50 -14.55
CA GLN A 265 16.83 -15.55 -13.50
C GLN A 265 15.98 -14.28 -13.50
N SER A 266 14.67 -14.42 -13.27
CA SER A 266 13.78 -13.26 -13.18
C SER A 266 12.72 -13.42 -12.11
N PHE A 267 12.39 -12.32 -11.41
CA PHE A 267 11.36 -12.28 -10.39
C PHE A 267 10.75 -10.88 -10.25
N HIS A 268 9.54 -10.83 -9.70
CA HIS A 268 8.90 -9.58 -9.34
C HIS A 268 9.33 -9.14 -7.93
N THR A 269 9.46 -7.85 -7.67
CA THR A 269 9.91 -7.34 -6.36
C THR A 269 9.04 -7.78 -5.17
N SER A 270 7.75 -8.06 -5.39
CA SER A 270 6.87 -8.61 -4.35
C SER A 270 7.06 -10.11 -4.11
N ARG A 271 7.96 -10.74 -4.85
CA ARG A 271 8.36 -12.15 -4.72
C ARG A 271 9.88 -12.21 -4.77
N TRP A 272 10.52 -11.40 -3.93
CA TRP A 272 11.97 -11.30 -3.91
C TRP A 272 12.60 -12.63 -3.51
N ASP A 273 13.38 -13.20 -4.43
CA ASP A 273 14.02 -14.49 -4.24
C ASP A 273 15.44 -14.32 -3.69
N TYR A 274 15.61 -14.53 -2.39
CA TYR A 274 16.92 -14.47 -1.72
C TYR A 274 17.81 -15.71 -2.00
N THR A 275 17.32 -16.71 -2.72
CA THR A 275 18.17 -17.84 -3.18
C THR A 275 19.02 -17.45 -4.38
N VAL A 276 18.65 -16.39 -5.08
CA VAL A 276 19.39 -15.85 -6.22
C VAL A 276 20.57 -15.01 -5.70
N ASP A 277 21.78 -15.46 -6.02
CA ASP A 277 22.99 -14.69 -5.71
C ASP A 277 23.16 -13.55 -6.71
N LEU A 278 23.09 -12.31 -6.20
CA LEU A 278 23.22 -11.08 -6.99
C LEU A 278 24.65 -10.50 -6.95
N GLU A 279 25.53 -11.03 -6.09
CA GLU A 279 26.90 -10.49 -5.96
C GLU A 279 27.69 -10.69 -7.26
N GLY A 280 28.25 -9.60 -7.78
CA GLY A 280 29.03 -9.63 -9.00
C GLY A 280 28.26 -9.89 -10.30
N LYS A 281 26.93 -9.92 -10.27
CA LYS A 281 26.05 -10.12 -11.44
C LYS A 281 25.77 -8.83 -12.20
N ARG A 282 25.35 -8.97 -13.46
CA ARG A 282 24.69 -7.92 -14.24
C ARG A 282 23.21 -7.98 -13.96
N VAL A 283 22.68 -6.96 -13.33
CA VAL A 283 21.27 -6.93 -12.92
C VAL A 283 20.53 -5.82 -13.65
N GLY A 284 19.39 -6.17 -14.23
CA GLY A 284 18.44 -5.21 -14.78
C GLY A 284 17.24 -5.04 -13.84
N ILE A 285 16.77 -3.81 -13.64
CA ILE A 285 15.53 -3.53 -12.93
C ILE A 285 14.60 -2.70 -13.82
N ILE A 286 13.39 -3.20 -14.08
CA ILE A 286 12.38 -2.50 -14.88
C ILE A 286 11.42 -1.75 -13.96
N GLY A 287 11.45 -0.42 -14.05
CA GLY A 287 10.64 0.50 -13.27
C GLY A 287 11.45 1.36 -12.31
N THR A 288 10.92 2.56 -12.03
CA THR A 288 11.52 3.55 -11.11
C THR A 288 10.47 4.09 -10.12
N GLY A 289 9.45 3.27 -9.77
CA GLY A 289 8.48 3.58 -8.74
C GLY A 289 9.03 3.43 -7.32
N ALA A 290 8.18 3.56 -6.30
CA ALA A 290 8.59 3.56 -4.89
C ALA A 290 9.47 2.36 -4.49
N THR A 291 9.16 1.16 -5.02
CA THR A 291 9.97 -0.04 -4.77
C THR A 291 11.38 0.09 -5.35
N ALA A 292 11.51 0.48 -6.62
CA ALA A 292 12.82 0.62 -7.24
C ALA A 292 13.67 1.70 -6.59
N VAL A 293 13.04 2.78 -6.11
CA VAL A 293 13.73 3.85 -5.37
C VAL A 293 14.43 3.31 -4.11
N GLN A 294 13.86 2.28 -3.48
CA GLN A 294 14.45 1.63 -2.30
C GLN A 294 15.43 0.52 -2.68
N VAL A 295 15.15 -0.24 -3.74
CA VAL A 295 15.98 -1.39 -4.16
C VAL A 295 17.27 -0.98 -4.85
N VAL A 296 17.23 0.04 -5.71
CA VAL A 296 18.39 0.46 -6.54
C VAL A 296 19.62 0.78 -5.71
N PRO A 297 19.54 1.56 -4.60
CA PRO A 297 20.70 1.82 -3.76
C PRO A 297 21.32 0.55 -3.16
N GLU A 298 20.49 -0.42 -2.78
CA GLU A 298 20.96 -1.67 -2.20
C GLU A 298 21.62 -2.58 -3.24
N LEU A 299 21.05 -2.68 -4.44
CA LEU A 299 21.66 -3.42 -5.54
C LEU A 299 22.99 -2.80 -5.96
N ALA A 300 23.04 -1.47 -6.05
CA ALA A 300 24.25 -0.74 -6.44
C ALA A 300 25.47 -1.06 -5.54
N LYS A 301 25.25 -1.55 -4.31
CA LYS A 301 26.32 -1.92 -3.37
C LYS A 301 27.01 -3.24 -3.72
N ILE A 302 26.29 -4.19 -4.35
CA ILE A 302 26.76 -5.59 -4.47
C ILE A 302 26.91 -6.09 -5.91
N VAL A 303 26.15 -5.55 -6.86
CA VAL A 303 26.17 -6.03 -8.24
C VAL A 303 27.40 -5.52 -9.01
N ARG A 304 27.79 -6.22 -10.08
CA ARG A 304 28.87 -5.78 -10.97
C ARG A 304 28.43 -4.64 -11.88
N GLU A 305 27.21 -4.74 -12.42
CA GLU A 305 26.59 -3.75 -13.28
C GLU A 305 25.09 -3.69 -12.97
N LEU A 306 24.55 -2.49 -12.86
CA LEU A 306 23.12 -2.26 -12.63
C LEU A 306 22.55 -1.39 -13.76
N TYR A 307 21.57 -1.93 -14.46
CA TYR A 307 20.80 -1.23 -15.48
C TYR A 307 19.39 -0.93 -14.95
N VAL A 308 19.06 0.35 -14.84
CA VAL A 308 17.76 0.83 -14.35
C VAL A 308 16.93 1.32 -15.54
N PHE A 309 15.95 0.52 -15.96
CA PHE A 309 15.08 0.84 -17.10
C PHE A 309 13.92 1.72 -16.66
N GLN A 310 13.95 2.99 -17.08
CA GLN A 310 12.99 4.01 -16.65
C GLN A 310 12.05 4.43 -17.78
N ARG A 311 10.75 4.24 -17.59
CA ARG A 311 9.71 4.86 -18.45
C ARG A 311 9.30 6.26 -17.98
N THR A 312 9.16 6.44 -16.69
CA THR A 312 8.69 7.68 -16.06
C THR A 312 9.45 7.91 -14.76
N PRO A 313 10.14 9.04 -14.60
CA PRO A 313 10.86 9.35 -13.37
C PRO A 313 9.90 9.53 -12.19
N SER A 314 10.34 9.17 -10.99
CA SER A 314 9.65 9.45 -9.74
C SER A 314 10.10 10.76 -9.12
N THR A 315 9.28 11.33 -8.25
CA THR A 315 9.69 12.42 -7.37
C THR A 315 10.59 11.86 -6.28
N ILE A 316 11.84 12.31 -6.18
CA ILE A 316 12.77 11.84 -5.16
C ILE A 316 13.06 12.96 -4.17
N ASP A 317 12.41 12.87 -3.04
CA ASP A 317 12.56 13.82 -1.96
C ASP A 317 13.53 13.32 -0.87
N VAL A 318 13.86 14.17 0.07
CA VAL A 318 14.70 13.85 1.22
C VAL A 318 13.94 12.92 2.16
N ARG A 319 14.58 11.86 2.63
CA ARG A 319 14.02 10.94 3.62
C ARG A 319 14.42 11.31 5.05
N ASP A 320 15.67 11.73 5.22
CA ASP A 320 16.27 12.02 6.52
C ASP A 320 16.06 10.87 7.51
N GLN A 321 16.53 9.67 7.11
CA GLN A 321 16.46 8.46 7.94
C GLN A 321 17.37 8.58 9.15
N ARG A 322 16.85 8.22 10.33
CA ARG A 322 17.62 8.22 11.57
C ARG A 322 17.13 7.17 12.55
N ALA A 323 17.99 6.79 13.48
CA ALA A 323 17.61 5.95 14.60
C ALA A 323 16.69 6.70 15.58
N THR A 324 15.83 5.96 16.27
CA THR A 324 15.11 6.45 17.45
C THR A 324 16.09 6.61 18.58
N THR A 325 16.12 7.78 19.22
CA THR A 325 17.10 8.03 20.28
C THR A 325 16.64 7.53 21.65
N PRO A 326 17.58 7.20 22.54
CA PRO A 326 17.23 6.83 23.91
C PRO A 326 16.44 7.92 24.66
N GLU A 327 16.70 9.19 24.35
CA GLU A 327 16.04 10.35 24.94
C GLU A 327 14.57 10.41 24.49
N GLU A 328 14.28 10.15 23.20
CA GLU A 328 12.90 10.05 22.66
C GLU A 328 12.15 8.92 23.36
N ILE A 329 12.75 7.74 23.49
CA ILE A 329 12.14 6.60 24.19
C ILE A 329 11.86 6.96 25.65
N ALA A 330 12.83 7.57 26.35
CA ALA A 330 12.68 7.96 27.74
C ALA A 330 11.60 9.05 27.93
N GLN A 331 11.44 9.95 26.97
CA GLN A 331 10.38 10.94 26.97
C GLN A 331 9.02 10.27 26.80
N TRP A 332 8.83 9.51 25.73
CA TRP A 332 7.55 8.85 25.41
C TRP A 332 7.10 7.86 26.48
N SER A 333 8.03 7.15 27.11
CA SER A 333 7.73 6.24 28.22
C SER A 333 7.10 6.93 29.44
N ARG A 334 7.23 8.26 29.54
CA ARG A 334 6.65 9.07 30.64
C ARG A 334 5.36 9.78 30.26
N GLU A 335 4.97 9.73 29.00
CA GLU A 335 3.83 10.45 28.43
C GLU A 335 2.74 9.47 27.95
N PRO A 336 1.85 8.97 28.83
CA PRO A 336 0.73 8.12 28.39
C PRO A 336 -0.12 8.82 27.32
N GLY A 337 -0.46 8.11 26.24
CA GLY A 337 -1.20 8.67 25.11
C GLY A 337 -0.30 9.33 24.05
N TRP A 338 1.03 9.23 24.16
CA TRP A 338 1.98 9.88 23.24
C TRP A 338 1.77 9.46 21.78
N ALA A 339 1.54 8.17 21.52
CA ALA A 339 1.38 7.67 20.15
C ALA A 339 0.10 8.20 19.51
N LEU A 340 -1.00 8.23 20.26
CA LEU A 340 -2.27 8.81 19.79
C LEU A 340 -2.12 10.32 19.55
N ALA A 341 -1.55 11.05 20.53
CA ALA A 341 -1.32 12.49 20.42
C ALA A 341 -0.46 12.85 19.20
N ARG A 342 0.60 12.06 18.91
CA ARG A 342 1.44 12.24 17.73
C ARG A 342 0.65 12.03 16.44
N ARG A 343 -0.16 10.98 16.34
CA ARG A 343 -1.01 10.71 15.17
C ARG A 343 -2.02 11.81 14.92
N GLU A 344 -2.68 12.29 15.96
CA GLU A 344 -3.64 13.39 15.87
C GLU A 344 -2.96 14.69 15.44
N ARG A 345 -1.81 15.00 16.03
CA ARG A 345 -1.00 16.14 15.63
C ARG A 345 -0.64 16.07 14.14
N LEU A 346 -0.13 14.95 13.64
CA LEU A 346 0.20 14.78 12.22
C LEU A 346 -1.03 14.84 11.31
N ALA A 347 -2.17 14.35 11.76
CA ALA A 347 -3.44 14.50 11.04
C ALA A 347 -3.87 15.99 10.94
N THR A 348 -3.67 16.79 11.99
CA THR A 348 -3.96 18.23 11.95
C THR A 348 -2.97 19.00 11.07
N ILE A 349 -1.70 18.64 11.06
CA ILE A 349 -0.68 19.16 10.15
C ILE A 349 -1.05 18.81 8.70
N SER A 350 -1.31 17.55 8.41
CA SER A 350 -1.68 17.10 7.07
C SER A 350 -2.97 17.73 6.54
N SER A 351 -3.88 18.13 7.44
CA SER A 351 -5.09 18.88 7.11
C SER A 351 -4.87 20.41 6.99
N GLY A 352 -3.65 20.92 7.32
CA GLY A 352 -3.32 22.34 7.33
C GLY A 352 -3.92 23.13 8.49
N ARG A 353 -4.38 22.45 9.54
CA ARG A 353 -4.94 23.09 10.74
C ARG A 353 -3.87 23.51 11.74
N THR A 354 -2.69 22.91 11.68
CA THR A 354 -1.57 23.16 12.60
C THR A 354 -0.27 23.32 11.80
N ALA A 355 0.60 24.25 12.20
CA ALA A 355 1.93 24.40 11.63
C ALA A 355 2.90 23.36 12.19
N LEU A 356 3.92 23.02 11.38
CA LEU A 356 5.04 22.17 11.81
C LEU A 356 5.84 22.87 12.91
N GLN A 357 6.27 22.11 13.90
CA GLN A 357 7.17 22.56 14.97
C GLN A 357 8.18 21.48 15.32
N GLY A 358 9.45 21.85 15.43
CA GLY A 358 10.50 20.96 15.90
C GLY A 358 10.63 19.66 15.08
N ASN A 359 10.43 18.53 15.74
CA ASN A 359 10.54 17.19 15.16
C ASN A 359 9.27 16.68 14.47
N ASP A 360 8.33 17.54 14.13
CA ASP A 360 7.14 17.18 13.34
C ASP A 360 7.52 16.91 11.89
N ASP A 361 8.08 15.76 11.64
CA ASP A 361 8.54 15.38 10.32
C ASP A 361 7.71 14.20 9.82
N PHE A 362 6.57 14.54 9.29
CA PHE A 362 5.66 13.62 8.63
C PHE A 362 5.81 13.78 7.12
N LEU A 363 6.16 12.68 6.41
CA LEU A 363 6.41 12.75 4.98
C LEU A 363 7.18 14.04 4.64
N SER A 364 8.21 14.33 5.42
CA SER A 364 9.10 15.49 5.28
C SER A 364 8.44 16.87 5.30
N GLY A 365 7.37 17.07 6.03
CA GLY A 365 6.80 18.40 6.21
C GLY A 365 6.23 19.09 4.95
N LYS A 366 6.31 18.46 3.80
CA LYS A 366 5.98 19.07 2.50
C LYS A 366 4.50 19.09 2.18
N VAL A 367 3.71 18.26 2.86
CA VAL A 367 2.25 18.40 2.84
C VAL A 367 1.82 19.79 3.26
N GLU A 368 2.56 20.44 4.15
CA GLU A 368 2.31 21.85 4.51
C GLU A 368 2.66 22.81 3.37
N ALA A 369 3.72 22.54 2.62
CA ALA A 369 4.11 23.38 1.48
C ALA A 369 3.11 23.30 0.30
N VAL A 370 2.34 22.22 0.18
CA VAL A 370 1.27 22.09 -0.84
C VAL A 370 0.05 22.96 -0.50
N LYS A 371 -0.11 23.39 0.76
CA LYS A 371 -1.23 24.25 1.17
C LYS A 371 -0.80 25.72 1.15
N PRO A 372 -1.58 26.61 0.51
CA PRO A 372 -1.27 28.02 0.53
C PRO A 372 -1.30 28.54 1.97
N LYS A 373 -0.12 28.90 2.51
CA LYS A 373 0.01 29.54 3.84
C LYS A 373 -0.51 30.97 3.90
N ARG A 374 -0.94 31.54 2.76
CA ARG A 374 -1.41 32.93 2.70
C ARG A 374 -2.81 33.04 3.30
N ARG A 375 -2.95 33.87 4.32
CA ARG A 375 -4.24 34.50 4.60
C ARG A 375 -4.51 35.43 3.42
N TYR A 376 -5.53 35.09 2.64
CA TYR A 376 -6.01 35.98 1.58
C TYR A 376 -6.87 37.05 2.20
N GLU A 377 -6.79 38.25 1.68
CA GLU A 377 -7.60 39.42 2.14
C GLU A 377 -9.10 39.18 1.88
N ARG A 378 -9.44 38.25 1.00
CA ARG A 378 -10.80 37.80 0.69
C ARG A 378 -10.85 36.28 0.55
N GLU A 379 -12.05 35.75 0.59
CA GLU A 379 -12.27 34.33 0.23
C GLU A 379 -12.00 34.09 -1.26
N LEU A 380 -11.24 33.08 -1.59
CA LEU A 380 -10.92 32.69 -2.96
C LEU A 380 -12.07 31.88 -3.57
N THR A 381 -12.33 32.09 -4.86
CA THR A 381 -13.19 31.18 -5.61
C THR A 381 -12.56 29.77 -5.65
N PRO A 382 -13.35 28.72 -5.96
CA PRO A 382 -12.81 27.36 -6.13
C PRO A 382 -11.65 27.31 -7.14
N GLU A 383 -11.77 28.01 -8.28
CA GLU A 383 -10.78 28.07 -9.35
C GLU A 383 -9.49 28.76 -8.89
N GLU A 384 -9.61 29.91 -8.21
CA GLU A 384 -8.47 30.64 -7.64
C GLU A 384 -7.75 29.80 -6.60
N ARG A 385 -8.50 29.03 -5.80
CA ARG A 385 -7.93 28.11 -4.80
C ARG A 385 -7.15 26.98 -5.46
N ILE A 386 -7.70 26.37 -6.53
CA ILE A 386 -7.01 25.34 -7.31
C ILE A 386 -5.75 25.91 -7.95
N GLN A 387 -5.81 27.10 -8.57
CA GLN A 387 -4.63 27.72 -9.19
C GLN A 387 -3.55 28.05 -8.15
N ALA A 388 -3.91 28.51 -6.97
CA ALA A 388 -2.97 28.74 -5.87
C ALA A 388 -2.28 27.44 -5.39
N GLN A 389 -3.04 26.34 -5.34
CA GLN A 389 -2.50 25.03 -5.02
C GLN A 389 -1.59 24.50 -6.12
N LEU A 390 -1.95 24.64 -7.39
CA LEU A 390 -1.11 24.29 -8.54
C LEU A 390 0.22 25.04 -8.52
N ASN A 391 0.21 26.36 -8.26
CA ASN A 391 1.44 27.14 -8.14
C ASN A 391 2.32 26.67 -6.96
N THR A 392 1.72 26.30 -5.85
CA THR A 392 2.45 25.76 -4.69
C THR A 392 3.04 24.38 -5.02
N ASN A 393 2.24 23.51 -5.63
CA ASN A 393 2.64 22.20 -6.09
C ASN A 393 3.82 22.29 -7.10
N PHE A 394 3.73 23.20 -8.07
CA PHE A 394 4.78 23.43 -9.05
C PHE A 394 6.11 23.83 -8.41
N ARG A 395 6.07 24.73 -7.40
CA ARG A 395 7.30 25.11 -6.67
C ARG A 395 7.98 23.93 -5.98
N ILE A 396 7.21 23.00 -5.41
CA ILE A 396 7.75 21.77 -4.83
C ILE A 396 8.42 20.93 -5.92
N MET A 397 7.78 20.81 -7.08
CA MET A 397 8.36 20.08 -8.20
C MET A 397 9.66 20.71 -8.71
N GLU A 398 9.74 22.04 -8.70
CA GLU A 398 10.99 22.77 -9.01
C GLU A 398 12.11 22.47 -7.99
N GLN A 399 11.79 22.43 -6.69
CA GLN A 399 12.76 22.04 -5.66
C GLN A 399 13.27 20.61 -5.86
N ILE A 400 12.36 19.67 -6.21
CA ILE A 400 12.71 18.27 -6.49
C ILE A 400 13.62 18.19 -7.73
N ARG A 401 13.31 18.93 -8.82
CA ARG A 401 14.17 18.98 -10.01
C ARG A 401 15.53 19.61 -9.72
N ALA A 402 15.56 20.67 -8.93
CA ALA A 402 16.82 21.30 -8.51
C ALA A 402 17.67 20.36 -7.64
N ARG A 403 17.03 19.52 -6.80
CA ARG A 403 17.76 18.48 -6.05
C ARG A 403 18.40 17.45 -6.98
N VAL A 404 17.70 17.05 -8.05
CA VAL A 404 18.28 16.13 -9.04
C VAL A 404 19.54 16.72 -9.64
N ASP A 405 19.52 18.01 -10.05
CA ASP A 405 20.69 18.69 -10.61
C ASP A 405 21.84 18.85 -9.59
N ALA A 406 21.51 19.07 -8.32
CA ALA A 406 22.51 19.20 -7.27
C ALA A 406 23.23 17.88 -6.95
N VAL A 407 22.54 16.74 -7.13
CA VAL A 407 23.03 15.42 -6.69
C VAL A 407 23.60 14.59 -7.84
N VAL A 408 22.94 14.57 -9.01
CA VAL A 408 23.33 13.74 -10.15
C VAL A 408 24.30 14.49 -11.04
N LYS A 409 25.51 13.94 -11.23
CA LYS A 409 26.62 14.62 -11.90
C LYS A 409 26.51 14.63 -13.43
N ASP A 410 26.04 13.53 -14.02
CA ASP A 410 25.85 13.45 -15.46
C ASP A 410 24.59 14.22 -15.89
N PRO A 411 24.73 15.28 -16.73
CA PRO A 411 23.60 16.13 -17.11
C PRO A 411 22.48 15.37 -17.85
N LYS A 412 22.85 14.35 -18.64
CA LYS A 412 21.87 13.55 -19.40
C LYS A 412 21.03 12.71 -18.44
N THR A 413 21.67 12.02 -17.50
CA THR A 413 21.00 11.26 -16.46
C THR A 413 20.15 12.16 -15.55
N ALA A 414 20.67 13.33 -15.16
CA ALA A 414 19.93 14.30 -14.37
C ALA A 414 18.66 14.77 -15.11
N ALA A 415 18.75 15.09 -16.40
CA ALA A 415 17.59 15.48 -17.21
C ALA A 415 16.53 14.38 -17.27
N ALA A 416 16.93 13.12 -17.45
CA ALA A 416 16.03 11.96 -17.52
C ALA A 416 15.34 11.67 -16.19
N LEU A 417 15.96 11.98 -15.04
CA LEU A 417 15.40 11.77 -13.70
C LEU A 417 14.43 12.87 -13.24
N LYS A 418 14.19 13.92 -14.04
CA LYS A 418 13.29 15.03 -13.68
C LYS A 418 11.84 14.73 -14.04
N PRO A 419 10.92 14.70 -13.06
CA PRO A 419 9.49 14.49 -13.33
C PRO A 419 8.78 15.79 -13.73
N TYR A 420 7.82 15.69 -14.69
CA TYR A 420 6.96 16.78 -15.14
C TYR A 420 5.49 16.41 -15.00
N TYR A 421 5.05 16.25 -13.75
CA TYR A 421 3.64 16.01 -13.36
C TYR A 421 3.40 16.60 -11.97
N PRO A 422 2.13 16.85 -11.55
CA PRO A 422 1.83 17.42 -10.25
C PRO A 422 2.32 16.52 -9.09
N TYR A 423 2.94 17.12 -8.07
CA TYR A 423 3.34 16.43 -6.85
C TYR A 423 2.14 15.74 -6.20
N GLY A 424 2.28 14.46 -5.83
CA GLY A 424 1.19 13.66 -5.27
C GLY A 424 0.27 13.00 -6.31
N CYS A 425 0.46 13.29 -7.60
CA CYS A 425 -0.25 12.56 -8.66
C CYS A 425 0.21 11.10 -8.78
N LYS A 426 1.49 10.86 -8.59
CA LYS A 426 2.09 9.55 -8.29
C LYS A 426 2.48 9.51 -6.82
N ARG A 427 2.69 8.33 -6.26
CA ARG A 427 3.21 8.20 -4.89
C ARG A 427 4.50 9.03 -4.77
N PRO A 428 4.56 10.06 -3.93
CA PRO A 428 5.81 10.72 -3.61
C PRO A 428 6.78 9.71 -2.99
N THR A 429 8.05 9.73 -3.39
CA THR A 429 9.08 8.85 -2.88
C THR A 429 10.18 9.64 -2.19
N PHE A 430 10.77 9.02 -1.17
CA PHE A 430 11.74 9.66 -0.28
C PHE A 430 12.95 8.74 -0.16
N HIS A 431 14.13 9.20 -0.57
CA HIS A 431 15.36 8.44 -0.42
C HIS A 431 16.60 9.32 -0.49
N ASP A 432 17.55 9.07 0.39
CA ASP A 432 18.78 9.85 0.43
C ASP A 432 19.85 9.30 -0.52
N GLU A 433 19.84 7.99 -0.82
CA GLU A 433 20.86 7.31 -1.62
C GLU A 433 20.45 7.00 -3.07
N PHE A 434 19.19 7.13 -3.48
CA PHE A 434 18.74 6.77 -4.83
C PHE A 434 19.40 7.63 -5.93
N LEU A 435 19.35 8.95 -5.78
CA LEU A 435 19.98 9.86 -6.76
C LEU A 435 21.49 9.70 -6.82
N PRO A 436 22.22 9.63 -5.68
CA PRO A 436 23.67 9.41 -5.70
C PRO A 436 24.09 8.07 -6.32
N SER A 437 23.23 7.06 -6.33
CA SER A 437 23.53 5.76 -6.95
C SER A 437 23.90 5.90 -8.43
N PHE A 438 23.31 6.86 -9.14
CA PHE A 438 23.60 7.11 -10.55
C PHE A 438 24.94 7.82 -10.80
N ASN A 439 25.67 8.21 -9.75
CA ASN A 439 27.05 8.68 -9.87
C ASN A 439 28.07 7.53 -9.81
N LEU A 440 27.64 6.31 -9.52
CA LEU A 440 28.49 5.13 -9.51
C LEU A 440 28.74 4.65 -10.95
N PRO A 441 29.99 4.34 -11.34
CA PRO A 441 30.33 4.02 -12.73
C PRO A 441 29.68 2.74 -13.27
N HIS A 442 29.21 1.86 -12.40
CA HIS A 442 28.55 0.60 -12.74
C HIS A 442 27.02 0.66 -12.67
N VAL A 443 26.45 1.84 -12.42
CA VAL A 443 24.98 2.06 -12.39
C VAL A 443 24.60 2.92 -13.59
N THR A 444 23.79 2.37 -14.47
CA THR A 444 23.34 3.03 -15.70
C THR A 444 21.83 3.23 -15.68
N LEU A 445 21.39 4.47 -15.80
CA LEU A 445 19.99 4.76 -16.12
C LEU A 445 19.78 4.56 -17.63
N VAL A 446 18.86 3.68 -17.98
CA VAL A 446 18.39 3.49 -19.36
C VAL A 446 17.03 4.18 -19.46
N ASP A 447 17.00 5.37 -20.06
CA ASP A 447 15.76 6.11 -20.28
C ASP A 447 14.98 5.46 -21.43
N THR A 448 13.91 4.77 -21.10
CA THR A 448 13.03 4.05 -22.04
C THR A 448 11.74 4.84 -22.35
N ALA A 449 11.72 6.14 -22.00
CA ALA A 449 10.58 6.99 -22.32
C ALA A 449 10.37 7.12 -23.84
N PRO A 450 9.12 7.29 -24.30
CA PRO A 450 7.90 7.36 -23.48
C PRO A 450 7.22 5.99 -23.25
N LEU A 451 7.60 4.96 -24.01
CA LEU A 451 6.82 3.71 -24.12
C LEU A 451 7.30 2.57 -23.20
N GLY A 452 8.46 2.73 -22.54
CA GLY A 452 9.06 1.69 -21.71
C GLY A 452 9.83 0.64 -22.53
N VAL A 453 10.34 -0.40 -21.85
CA VAL A 453 10.99 -1.54 -22.49
C VAL A 453 9.99 -2.30 -23.37
N LYS A 454 10.40 -2.64 -24.61
CA LYS A 454 9.55 -3.35 -25.57
C LYS A 454 10.05 -4.73 -25.92
N LYS A 455 11.32 -5.06 -25.68
CA LYS A 455 11.90 -6.32 -26.09
C LYS A 455 12.88 -6.88 -25.07
N ILE A 456 12.72 -8.17 -24.80
CA ILE A 456 13.65 -9.00 -24.06
C ILE A 456 14.16 -10.10 -25.01
N THR A 457 15.41 -10.51 -24.83
CA THR A 457 16.07 -11.59 -25.56
C THR A 457 16.59 -12.63 -24.57
N PRO A 458 17.06 -13.79 -25.00
CA PRO A 458 17.72 -14.73 -24.10
C PRO A 458 18.90 -14.12 -23.32
N ALA A 459 19.56 -13.11 -23.87
CA ALA A 459 20.73 -12.49 -23.26
C ALA A 459 20.43 -11.29 -22.36
N GLY A 460 19.27 -10.61 -22.53
CA GLY A 460 18.96 -9.40 -21.76
C GLY A 460 17.83 -8.55 -22.33
N VAL A 461 17.90 -7.24 -22.09
CA VAL A 461 16.90 -6.24 -22.54
C VAL A 461 17.44 -5.50 -23.75
N VAL A 462 16.59 -5.26 -24.75
CA VAL A 462 16.92 -4.43 -25.91
C VAL A 462 16.14 -3.11 -25.87
N HIS A 463 16.85 -2.00 -25.99
CA HIS A 463 16.29 -0.66 -26.12
C HIS A 463 17.08 0.16 -27.13
N ASP A 464 16.39 0.82 -28.07
CA ASP A 464 16.97 1.64 -29.16
C ASP A 464 18.12 0.94 -29.93
N GLY A 465 17.95 -0.37 -30.19
CA GLY A 465 18.93 -1.17 -30.91
C GLY A 465 20.14 -1.60 -30.08
N VAL A 466 20.24 -1.20 -28.83
CA VAL A 466 21.28 -1.62 -27.89
C VAL A 466 20.78 -2.77 -27.04
N GLU A 467 21.53 -3.86 -26.98
CA GLU A 467 21.28 -4.97 -26.08
C GLU A 467 22.06 -4.78 -24.78
N TYR A 468 21.38 -4.87 -23.65
CA TYR A 468 21.92 -4.82 -22.30
C TYR A 468 21.97 -6.25 -21.75
N PRO A 469 23.15 -6.91 -21.75
CA PRO A 469 23.24 -8.28 -21.31
C PRO A 469 23.08 -8.39 -19.80
N LEU A 470 22.22 -9.33 -19.35
CA LEU A 470 21.83 -9.50 -17.96
C LEU A 470 21.99 -10.94 -17.49
N ASP A 471 22.34 -11.11 -16.23
CA ASP A 471 22.31 -12.39 -15.53
C ASP A 471 21.01 -12.53 -14.73
N VAL A 472 20.44 -11.40 -14.26
CA VAL A 472 19.19 -11.34 -13.50
C VAL A 472 18.34 -10.15 -13.93
N LEU A 473 17.04 -10.37 -14.05
CA LEU A 473 16.05 -9.34 -14.38
C LEU A 473 14.99 -9.20 -13.28
N VAL A 474 14.85 -8.02 -12.71
CA VAL A 474 13.92 -7.70 -11.62
C VAL A 474 12.79 -6.84 -12.15
N TYR A 475 11.54 -7.29 -11.98
CA TYR A 475 10.35 -6.52 -12.34
C TYR A 475 9.88 -5.69 -11.13
N ALA A 476 10.08 -4.38 -11.18
CA ALA A 476 9.57 -3.39 -10.23
C ALA A 476 8.35 -2.65 -10.83
N THR A 477 7.46 -3.40 -11.47
CA THR A 477 6.35 -2.89 -12.30
C THR A 477 5.08 -2.59 -11.54
N GLY A 478 5.09 -2.80 -10.21
CA GLY A 478 4.04 -2.37 -9.28
C GLY A 478 2.88 -3.35 -9.15
N PHE A 479 1.71 -2.83 -8.79
CA PHE A 479 0.54 -3.61 -8.41
C PHE A 479 -0.72 -3.11 -9.11
N GLU A 480 -1.75 -3.95 -9.19
CA GLU A 480 -3.10 -3.51 -9.50
C GLU A 480 -3.66 -2.71 -8.32
N TRP A 481 -4.05 -1.47 -8.61
CA TRP A 481 -4.64 -0.59 -7.61
C TRP A 481 -6.17 -0.77 -7.61
N MET A 482 -6.74 -1.11 -6.47
CA MET A 482 -8.20 -1.27 -6.27
C MET A 482 -8.89 -2.26 -7.25
N ALA A 483 -8.17 -2.80 -8.22
CA ALA A 483 -8.67 -3.79 -9.17
C ALA A 483 -8.47 -5.22 -8.65
N THR A 484 -8.66 -5.43 -7.37
CA THR A 484 -8.46 -6.73 -6.77
C THR A 484 -9.49 -7.71 -7.31
N GLY A 485 -9.06 -8.90 -7.68
CA GLY A 485 -9.94 -10.02 -8.04
C GLY A 485 -11.00 -10.31 -6.97
N SER A 486 -10.75 -9.86 -5.75
CA SER A 486 -11.64 -9.95 -4.59
C SER A 486 -13.07 -9.49 -4.84
N PHE A 487 -13.28 -8.49 -5.70
CA PHE A 487 -14.64 -8.01 -5.99
C PHE A 487 -15.42 -8.93 -6.95
N ASN A 488 -14.72 -9.81 -7.70
CA ASN A 488 -15.37 -10.84 -8.51
C ASN A 488 -15.89 -12.01 -7.67
N MET A 489 -15.28 -12.27 -6.51
CA MET A 489 -15.64 -13.40 -5.68
C MET A 489 -16.86 -13.14 -4.78
N ILE A 490 -17.33 -11.90 -4.68
CA ILE A 490 -18.43 -11.52 -3.77
C ILE A 490 -19.74 -11.45 -4.55
N VAL A 491 -20.66 -12.35 -4.29
CA VAL A 491 -21.98 -12.45 -4.93
C VAL A 491 -23.07 -12.00 -3.96
N GLY A 492 -23.81 -10.95 -4.33
CA GLY A 492 -24.84 -10.34 -3.50
C GLY A 492 -26.24 -10.96 -3.67
N ARG A 493 -27.26 -10.28 -3.11
CA ARG A 493 -28.69 -10.71 -3.10
C ARG A 493 -29.24 -11.03 -4.48
N ASP A 494 -28.85 -10.32 -5.52
CA ASP A 494 -29.34 -10.47 -6.88
C ASP A 494 -28.55 -11.48 -7.75
N GLY A 495 -27.64 -12.24 -7.12
CA GLY A 495 -26.78 -13.23 -7.78
C GLY A 495 -25.66 -12.62 -8.63
N ARG A 496 -25.49 -11.29 -8.62
CA ARG A 496 -24.39 -10.60 -9.31
C ARG A 496 -23.22 -10.38 -8.38
N THR A 497 -22.03 -10.41 -8.97
CA THR A 497 -20.82 -10.03 -8.23
C THR A 497 -20.76 -8.52 -7.99
N LEU A 498 -20.04 -8.13 -6.95
CA LEU A 498 -19.81 -6.73 -6.63
C LEU A 498 -19.12 -5.99 -7.79
N ARG A 499 -18.21 -6.67 -8.51
CA ARG A 499 -17.55 -6.11 -9.69
C ARG A 499 -18.50 -5.92 -10.87
N GLU A 500 -19.41 -6.85 -11.13
CA GLU A 500 -20.44 -6.71 -12.17
C GLU A 500 -21.34 -5.50 -11.89
N LYS A 501 -21.83 -5.37 -10.65
CA LYS A 501 -22.58 -4.20 -10.21
C LYS A 501 -21.85 -2.90 -10.51
N TRP A 502 -20.56 -2.83 -10.18
CA TRP A 502 -19.77 -1.61 -10.39
C TRP A 502 -19.38 -1.36 -11.84
N ARG A 503 -19.32 -2.39 -12.70
CA ARG A 503 -19.11 -2.21 -14.15
C ARG A 503 -20.31 -1.58 -14.84
N GLU A 504 -21.52 -1.92 -14.44
CA GLU A 504 -22.75 -1.39 -15.04
C GLU A 504 -23.06 0.05 -14.65
N GLY A 505 -22.75 0.43 -13.42
CA GLY A 505 -23.19 1.72 -12.87
C GLY A 505 -22.07 2.60 -12.31
N GLY A 506 -20.81 2.24 -12.50
CA GLY A 506 -19.66 2.84 -11.81
C GLY A 506 -19.51 2.33 -10.36
N VAL A 507 -18.35 2.58 -9.78
CA VAL A 507 -18.11 2.22 -8.37
C VAL A 507 -19.03 3.03 -7.46
N ARG A 508 -19.79 2.31 -6.64
CA ARG A 508 -20.73 2.87 -5.67
C ARG A 508 -20.57 2.15 -4.34
N THR A 509 -20.29 2.93 -3.32
CA THR A 509 -20.20 2.47 -1.94
C THR A 509 -20.85 3.47 -1.02
N PHE A 510 -21.06 3.09 0.22
CA PHE A 510 -21.32 4.03 1.30
C PHE A 510 -20.12 4.04 2.24
N LEU A 511 -19.47 5.21 2.37
CA LEU A 511 -18.24 5.43 3.14
C LEU A 511 -17.03 4.58 2.67
N GLY A 512 -17.10 3.92 1.51
CA GLY A 512 -16.11 2.92 1.09
C GLY A 512 -16.15 1.62 1.89
N LEU A 513 -17.19 1.42 2.71
CA LEU A 513 -17.32 0.31 3.66
C LEU A 513 -18.46 -0.65 3.31
N HIS A 514 -19.50 -0.19 2.62
CA HIS A 514 -20.66 -1.00 2.22
C HIS A 514 -21.00 -0.78 0.76
N SER A 515 -21.72 -1.73 0.18
CA SER A 515 -22.41 -1.57 -1.10
C SER A 515 -23.83 -2.14 -0.99
N HIS A 516 -24.83 -1.39 -1.48
CA HIS A 516 -26.24 -1.79 -1.46
C HIS A 516 -26.47 -3.13 -2.16
N GLY A 517 -27.24 -4.03 -1.55
CA GLY A 517 -27.50 -5.40 -2.03
C GLY A 517 -26.45 -6.42 -1.59
N PHE A 518 -25.53 -6.04 -0.70
CA PHE A 518 -24.53 -6.90 -0.09
C PHE A 518 -24.60 -6.83 1.44
N PRO A 519 -25.66 -7.41 2.02
CA PRO A 519 -25.90 -7.29 3.46
C PRO A 519 -24.79 -7.93 4.27
N ASN A 520 -24.50 -7.37 5.45
CA ASN A 520 -23.47 -7.88 6.37
C ASN A 520 -22.05 -7.96 5.78
N LEU A 521 -21.81 -7.31 4.62
CA LEU A 521 -20.47 -7.17 4.02
C LEU A 521 -19.84 -5.85 4.44
N PHE A 522 -18.57 -5.91 4.86
CA PHE A 522 -17.76 -4.76 5.16
C PHE A 522 -16.50 -4.74 4.28
N ILE A 523 -16.26 -3.65 3.58
CA ILE A 523 -15.12 -3.48 2.68
C ILE A 523 -14.11 -2.57 3.38
N MET A 524 -13.06 -3.13 3.97
CA MET A 524 -12.00 -2.32 4.55
C MET A 524 -10.99 -1.93 3.46
N SER A 525 -10.67 -0.64 3.41
CA SER A 525 -9.74 -0.08 2.41
C SER A 525 -10.21 -0.20 0.96
N GLY A 526 -11.52 -0.31 0.75
CA GLY A 526 -12.13 -0.36 -0.57
C GLY A 526 -12.08 0.98 -1.32
N PRO A 527 -12.60 0.99 -2.55
CA PRO A 527 -12.81 2.22 -3.30
C PRO A 527 -13.65 3.21 -2.50
N GLN A 528 -13.40 4.52 -2.70
CA GLN A 528 -14.12 5.61 -2.03
C GLN A 528 -13.96 5.63 -0.49
N GLY A 529 -13.14 4.76 0.10
CA GLY A 529 -12.75 4.81 1.52
C GLY A 529 -11.83 6.01 1.81
N GLY A 530 -12.01 6.64 2.96
CA GLY A 530 -11.35 7.91 3.31
C GLY A 530 -9.91 7.82 3.82
N GLY A 531 -9.30 6.62 3.87
CA GLY A 531 -8.08 6.39 4.64
C GLY A 531 -6.76 6.35 3.87
N GLY A 532 -6.77 6.33 2.54
CA GLY A 532 -5.64 5.83 1.75
C GLY A 532 -4.56 6.81 1.34
N GLN A 533 -4.67 8.11 1.61
CA GLN A 533 -3.80 9.08 0.91
C GLN A 533 -2.42 9.30 1.55
N PHE A 534 -2.28 9.22 2.88
CA PHE A 534 -1.02 9.54 3.56
C PHE A 534 -0.59 8.50 4.59
N ASN A 535 -1.45 8.14 5.53
CA ASN A 535 -1.19 7.12 6.54
C ASN A 535 -2.28 6.05 6.47
N PHE A 536 -1.95 4.91 5.87
CA PHE A 536 -2.90 3.84 5.60
C PHE A 536 -3.43 3.19 6.88
N THR A 537 -2.57 2.96 7.87
CA THR A 537 -2.96 2.34 9.14
C THR A 537 -3.91 3.23 9.95
N ARG A 538 -3.78 4.56 9.84
CA ARG A 538 -4.73 5.49 10.45
C ARG A 538 -6.13 5.36 9.83
N GLY A 539 -6.20 5.14 8.52
CA GLY A 539 -7.48 4.84 7.85
C GLY A 539 -8.09 3.54 8.35
N LEU A 540 -7.28 2.49 8.49
CA LEU A 540 -7.70 1.19 9.01
C LEU A 540 -8.27 1.28 10.44
N GLU A 541 -7.73 2.14 11.29
CA GLU A 541 -8.30 2.38 12.63
C GLU A 541 -9.74 2.87 12.54
N GLY A 542 -10.02 3.84 11.66
CA GLY A 542 -11.38 4.34 11.45
C GLY A 542 -12.33 3.30 10.87
N HIS A 543 -11.85 2.45 9.96
CA HIS A 543 -12.64 1.35 9.39
C HIS A 543 -12.95 0.28 10.44
N THR A 544 -11.96 -0.13 11.24
CA THR A 544 -12.17 -1.13 12.29
C THR A 544 -13.08 -0.63 13.40
N ASP A 545 -12.98 0.64 13.80
CA ASP A 545 -13.90 1.27 14.75
C ASP A 545 -15.33 1.22 14.23
N TYR A 546 -15.52 1.49 12.94
CA TYR A 546 -16.84 1.45 12.32
C TYR A 546 -17.41 0.04 12.27
N VAL A 547 -16.63 -0.97 11.86
CA VAL A 547 -17.09 -2.38 11.83
C VAL A 547 -17.53 -2.81 13.22
N VAL A 548 -16.71 -2.61 14.25
CA VAL A 548 -17.04 -2.96 15.63
C VAL A 548 -18.29 -2.23 16.13
N TRP A 549 -18.42 -0.93 15.81
CA TRP A 549 -19.61 -0.16 16.15
C TRP A 549 -20.85 -0.75 15.50
N MET A 550 -20.81 -1.12 14.22
CA MET A 550 -21.96 -1.69 13.51
C MET A 550 -22.36 -3.04 14.09
N LEU A 551 -21.41 -3.92 14.37
CA LEU A 551 -21.70 -5.22 14.99
C LEU A 551 -22.34 -5.06 16.37
N LYS A 552 -21.89 -4.11 17.20
CA LYS A 552 -22.53 -3.76 18.47
C LYS A 552 -23.94 -3.21 18.26
N THR A 553 -24.16 -2.40 17.26
CA THR A 553 -25.47 -1.81 16.93
C THR A 553 -26.46 -2.90 16.52
N LEU A 554 -26.04 -3.84 15.68
CA LEU A 554 -26.84 -5.00 15.29
C LEU A 554 -27.21 -5.86 16.50
N ARG A 555 -26.25 -6.17 17.35
CA ARG A 555 -26.48 -6.94 18.59
C ARG A 555 -27.44 -6.22 19.52
N ALA A 556 -27.30 -4.92 19.72
CA ALA A 556 -28.19 -4.12 20.57
C ALA A 556 -29.63 -4.01 20.02
N ARG A 557 -29.79 -4.07 18.69
CA ARG A 557 -31.10 -4.05 18.02
C ARG A 557 -31.74 -5.42 17.89
N GLY A 558 -31.03 -6.50 18.16
CA GLY A 558 -31.46 -7.84 17.84
C GLY A 558 -31.72 -8.08 16.35
N ALA A 559 -31.06 -7.31 15.47
CA ALA A 559 -31.21 -7.41 14.03
C ALA A 559 -30.29 -8.50 13.46
N ALA A 560 -30.74 -9.28 12.47
CA ALA A 560 -29.96 -10.31 11.83
C ALA A 560 -29.03 -9.74 10.77
N THR A 561 -29.50 -8.73 10.02
CA THR A 561 -28.74 -8.15 8.90
C THR A 561 -28.70 -6.63 8.95
N VAL A 562 -27.69 -6.07 8.30
CA VAL A 562 -27.61 -4.67 7.91
C VAL A 562 -27.27 -4.58 6.43
N ASP A 563 -28.00 -3.76 5.71
CA ASP A 563 -27.66 -3.28 4.38
C ASP A 563 -27.71 -1.75 4.40
N ILE A 564 -27.32 -1.10 3.32
CA ILE A 564 -27.49 0.35 3.17
C ILE A 564 -28.62 0.66 2.19
N THR A 565 -29.24 1.83 2.33
CA THR A 565 -30.21 2.29 1.35
C THR A 565 -29.54 2.62 0.02
N ARG A 566 -30.22 2.40 -1.10
CA ARG A 566 -29.74 2.78 -2.42
C ARG A 566 -29.44 4.30 -2.49
N ASP A 567 -30.32 5.10 -1.91
CA ASP A 567 -30.19 6.56 -1.91
C ASP A 567 -28.94 7.04 -1.17
N ALA A 568 -28.58 6.40 -0.05
CA ALA A 568 -27.35 6.71 0.69
C ALA A 568 -26.10 6.35 -0.11
N GLU A 569 -26.09 5.19 -0.77
CA GLU A 569 -24.99 4.78 -1.66
C GLU A 569 -24.83 5.77 -2.82
N GLU A 570 -25.92 6.13 -3.51
CA GLU A 570 -25.88 7.05 -4.65
C GLU A 570 -25.47 8.46 -4.26
N ALA A 571 -25.99 8.97 -3.14
CA ALA A 571 -25.62 10.29 -2.62
C ALA A 571 -24.12 10.34 -2.24
N TYR A 572 -23.59 9.27 -1.64
CA TYR A 572 -22.18 9.22 -1.30
C TYR A 572 -21.29 9.10 -2.55
N ALA A 573 -21.67 8.29 -3.53
CA ALA A 573 -20.95 8.17 -4.81
C ALA A 573 -20.94 9.50 -5.58
N ALA A 574 -22.06 10.23 -5.61
CA ALA A 574 -22.12 11.57 -6.19
C ALA A 574 -21.17 12.53 -5.48
N HIS A 575 -21.14 12.53 -4.15
CA HIS A 575 -20.21 13.35 -3.38
C HIS A 575 -18.73 12.99 -3.66
N CYS A 576 -18.39 11.72 -3.81
CA CYS A 576 -17.04 11.29 -4.20
C CYS A 576 -16.66 11.82 -5.58
N ARG A 577 -17.59 11.78 -6.54
CA ARG A 577 -17.41 12.30 -7.89
C ARG A 577 -17.16 13.83 -7.89
N ASP A 578 -17.96 14.59 -7.16
CA ASP A 578 -17.81 16.03 -7.06
C ASP A 578 -16.47 16.43 -6.43
N ALA A 579 -16.07 15.73 -5.37
CA ALA A 579 -14.78 15.93 -4.72
C ALA A 579 -13.60 15.58 -5.64
N ASP A 580 -13.72 14.55 -6.47
CA ASP A 580 -12.71 14.17 -7.45
C ASP A 580 -12.61 15.20 -8.57
N ILE A 581 -13.72 15.60 -9.19
CA ILE A 581 -13.74 16.58 -10.28
C ILE A 581 -13.08 17.89 -9.83
N LEU A 582 -13.43 18.39 -8.64
CA LEU A 582 -12.87 19.61 -8.08
C LEU A 582 -11.35 19.55 -7.90
N THR A 583 -10.81 18.41 -7.47
CA THR A 583 -9.38 18.26 -7.15
C THR A 583 -8.55 17.60 -8.26
N ARG A 584 -9.18 17.16 -9.34
CA ARG A 584 -8.53 16.45 -10.47
C ARG A 584 -7.35 17.22 -11.09
N PRO A 585 -7.40 18.56 -11.27
CA PRO A 585 -6.25 19.30 -11.81
C PRO A 585 -4.97 19.15 -11.01
N LEU A 586 -5.07 18.90 -9.70
CA LEU A 586 -3.91 18.65 -8.82
C LEU A 586 -3.28 17.26 -9.03
N ARG A 587 -3.93 16.39 -9.80
CA ARG A 587 -3.54 15.00 -10.05
C ARG A 587 -3.58 14.66 -11.55
N ASP A 588 -3.36 15.67 -12.40
CA ASP A 588 -3.42 15.50 -13.86
C ASP A 588 -2.15 14.85 -14.40
N CYS A 589 -2.05 13.54 -14.26
CA CYS A 589 -1.00 12.70 -14.83
C CYS A 589 -1.53 11.27 -15.09
N LEU A 590 -0.70 10.41 -15.65
CA LEU A 590 -0.98 8.97 -15.78
C LEU A 590 -0.42 8.25 -14.56
N SER A 591 -1.29 7.66 -13.75
CA SER A 591 -0.88 6.89 -12.56
C SER A 591 -1.90 5.82 -12.21
N TYR A 592 -1.48 4.82 -11.44
CA TYR A 592 -2.40 3.81 -10.92
C TYR A 592 -3.50 4.40 -10.02
N TYR A 593 -3.27 5.55 -9.39
CA TYR A 593 -4.29 6.25 -8.57
C TYR A 593 -5.48 6.77 -9.37
N ASN A 594 -5.33 6.93 -10.68
CA ASN A 594 -6.40 7.38 -11.58
C ASN A 594 -6.62 6.42 -12.76
N GLY A 595 -6.26 5.14 -12.59
CA GLY A 595 -6.41 4.11 -13.62
C GLY A 595 -5.64 4.44 -14.90
N ASP A 596 -4.42 4.97 -14.76
CA ASP A 596 -3.62 5.47 -15.87
C ASP A 596 -4.36 6.53 -16.74
N GLY A 597 -5.16 7.37 -16.06
CA GLY A 597 -5.94 8.44 -16.66
C GLY A 597 -7.32 8.04 -17.20
N ASN A 598 -7.71 6.77 -17.03
CA ASN A 598 -8.96 6.21 -17.56
C ASN A 598 -10.06 6.02 -16.51
N ALA A 599 -9.77 6.23 -15.22
CA ALA A 599 -10.77 6.04 -14.18
C ALA A 599 -11.87 7.10 -14.23
N GLU A 600 -13.11 6.66 -14.07
CA GLU A 600 -14.25 7.55 -13.89
C GLU A 600 -14.07 8.40 -12.61
N PRO A 601 -14.55 9.65 -12.62
CA PRO A 601 -14.49 10.51 -11.44
C PRO A 601 -15.12 9.85 -10.21
N GLY A 602 -14.39 9.89 -9.07
CA GLY A 602 -14.86 9.35 -7.80
C GLY A 602 -14.88 7.84 -7.69
N SER A 603 -14.38 7.11 -8.71
CA SER A 603 -14.46 5.64 -8.76
C SER A 603 -13.42 4.92 -7.89
N LEU A 604 -12.24 5.52 -7.64
CA LEU A 604 -11.15 4.81 -6.99
C LEU A 604 -10.91 5.23 -5.54
N ALA A 605 -10.95 6.53 -5.25
CA ALA A 605 -10.63 7.03 -3.91
C ALA A 605 -11.52 8.22 -3.53
N TYR A 606 -11.66 8.44 -2.22
CA TYR A 606 -12.33 9.63 -1.70
C TYR A 606 -11.34 10.80 -1.60
N TYR A 607 -11.53 11.83 -2.41
CA TYR A 607 -10.65 13.02 -2.47
C TYR A 607 -11.12 14.21 -1.61
N GLY A 608 -12.16 14.02 -0.81
CA GLY A 608 -12.62 15.03 0.15
C GLY A 608 -11.72 15.19 1.38
N GLY A 609 -10.78 14.29 1.57
CA GLY A 609 -9.82 14.26 2.68
C GLY A 609 -10.30 13.48 3.91
N PRO A 610 -9.37 12.97 4.74
CA PRO A 610 -9.68 12.08 5.86
C PRO A 610 -10.55 12.72 6.95
N ALA A 611 -10.40 14.02 7.21
CA ALA A 611 -11.21 14.72 8.21
C ALA A 611 -12.70 14.75 7.82
N LYS A 612 -13.00 15.09 6.57
CA LYS A 612 -14.39 15.10 6.07
C LYS A 612 -15.00 13.72 5.99
N TRP A 613 -14.19 12.71 5.65
CA TRP A 613 -14.63 11.32 5.71
C TRP A 613 -15.02 10.93 7.14
N HIS A 614 -14.17 11.28 8.11
CA HIS A 614 -14.44 11.02 9.53
C HIS A 614 -15.73 11.71 10.01
N GLU A 615 -15.92 12.99 9.67
CA GLU A 615 -17.14 13.75 10.00
C GLU A 615 -18.39 13.06 9.44
N ARG A 616 -18.34 12.60 8.16
CA ARG A 616 -19.45 11.87 7.55
C ARG A 616 -19.72 10.53 8.22
N ARG A 617 -18.67 9.80 8.58
CA ARG A 617 -18.80 8.54 9.32
C ARG A 617 -19.51 8.76 10.65
N ILE A 618 -19.12 9.76 11.43
CA ILE A 618 -19.76 10.08 12.71
C ILE A 618 -21.22 10.49 12.51
N ALA A 619 -21.52 11.31 11.52
CA ALA A 619 -22.89 11.71 11.20
C ALA A 619 -23.79 10.51 10.85
N ALA A 620 -23.28 9.58 10.03
CA ALA A 620 -23.99 8.36 9.67
C ALA A 620 -24.23 7.43 10.88
N GLN A 621 -23.27 7.36 11.80
CA GLN A 621 -23.41 6.60 13.03
C GLN A 621 -24.47 7.21 13.99
N ALA A 622 -24.65 8.52 13.96
CA ALA A 622 -25.61 9.22 14.81
C ALA A 622 -27.06 9.12 14.29
N SER A 623 -27.28 9.26 12.96
CA SER A 623 -28.63 9.28 12.40
C SER A 623 -29.21 7.89 12.17
N LEU A 624 -28.40 6.91 11.79
CA LEU A 624 -28.79 5.57 11.33
C LEU A 624 -29.65 5.53 10.05
N ASP A 625 -30.07 6.66 9.49
CA ASP A 625 -30.92 6.73 8.30
C ASP A 625 -30.35 6.03 7.06
N PRO A 626 -29.01 5.96 6.85
CA PRO A 626 -28.46 5.24 5.72
C PRO A 626 -28.64 3.73 5.75
N TYR A 627 -29.03 3.15 6.89
CA TYR A 627 -28.99 1.69 7.12
C TYR A 627 -30.37 1.07 7.13
N VAL A 628 -30.46 -0.14 6.58
CA VAL A 628 -31.62 -1.02 6.66
C VAL A 628 -31.27 -2.19 7.56
N PHE A 629 -31.99 -2.34 8.66
CA PHE A 629 -31.83 -3.45 9.60
C PHE A 629 -33.00 -4.41 9.46
N GLU A 630 -32.73 -5.70 9.22
CA GLU A 630 -33.77 -6.71 8.96
C GLU A 630 -33.59 -7.97 9.82
N GLY A 631 -34.68 -8.70 10.01
CA GLY A 631 -34.69 -9.96 10.73
C GLY A 631 -34.47 -9.84 12.23
N THR A 632 -34.58 -10.97 12.93
CA THR A 632 -34.24 -11.07 14.36
C THR A 632 -33.05 -12.01 14.55
N ALA A 633 -32.15 -11.65 15.44
CA ALA A 633 -30.94 -12.45 15.73
C ALA A 633 -31.25 -13.86 16.29
N GLU A 634 -32.45 -14.09 16.85
CA GLU A 634 -32.90 -15.41 17.34
C GLU A 634 -33.02 -16.47 16.23
N ARG A 635 -33.31 -16.06 14.97
CA ARG A 635 -33.32 -16.99 13.82
C ARG A 635 -31.93 -17.51 13.45
N VAL A 636 -30.91 -16.80 13.87
CA VAL A 636 -29.50 -17.13 13.53
C VAL A 636 -28.88 -18.06 14.57
N ALA A 637 -29.34 -17.99 15.85
CA ALA A 637 -28.87 -18.85 16.93
C ALA A 637 -29.46 -20.27 16.88
N ALA A 638 -30.68 -20.42 16.33
CA ALA A 638 -31.37 -21.70 16.27
C ALA A 638 -30.92 -22.66 15.15
N ALA A 639 -30.09 -22.18 14.23
CA ALA A 639 -29.50 -23.00 13.14
C ALA A 639 -28.13 -23.60 13.49
N GLY A 640 -27.62 -23.34 14.69
CA GLY A 640 -26.29 -23.76 15.16
C GLY A 640 -26.26 -24.59 16.44
N GLU A 641 -27.44 -25.13 16.90
CA GLU A 641 -27.50 -26.15 17.95
C GLU A 641 -27.68 -27.57 17.38
#